data_75d361356706585f871f5660315c2b09
#
_entry.id   75d361356706585f871f5660315c2b09
#
_cell.length_a   1.000
_cell.length_b   1.000
_cell.length_c   1.000
_cell.angle_alpha   90.00
_cell.angle_beta   90.00
_cell.angle_gamma   90.00
#
_symmetry.space_group_name_H-M   'P 1'
#
loop_
_entity.id
_entity.type
_entity.pdbx_description
1 polymer ?
#
loop_
_entity_poly.entity_id
_entity_poly.type
_entity_poly.pdbx_seq_one_letter_code
_entity_poly.pdbx_strand_id
1 'polypeptide(L)'
;MAPNLFLHAVDLWKKTEEDGHSSGLHMETVHRVYDVRTERLNGKIGPEIADEDSCLEVVEPLRITTDTSRGQAVRLVFHRKPLTWKPQTIIRIPESKKESEEKRVVCLGDGAAWDGRVCGGKASSLAALAAMAPLSREKFNVPGAVVLTTRAYADFRAHNKLDECLAELATYPKLNGDQRKALATRLCEAVERAKMPVNLVADLEAQLRRSIGDNFVDRSYAVRSSAVGEDSEEMSCAGQMETFLNVRGLQEASRCAVKCWASQFRHPALEYKWQHGQELEAPMAVLIQEMAQADVAGVLFTCDPVSGDPSRLVINANYGLGESVVSSLAEPDTVTLERSEDGQLTLLEKHVGKKQMQVRAAAQGTEVQQAKNTDECCLSDEEALALGRAALEVERLYPGTPDLDLEWAIVEGELYLLQARPITSLHRQTDFEVEHNLDNGLSSEDEFYTRANVGEVLPGAISALGLELFLHSFNIVFMERVRKARISTLCPKSVYFRPSSVIVSRNYMMSLIDGMFQHSEKKDLLTKGLFFGTLGRCFESDDVVAKFLERHGRPLRTDPLRRVVFLVWAQLKKGDYMKVAQDSIKNFEIPLKDEHSAQEMYDIISRTFVLPPEVIFNLVICSMLSSFYNLMVLMTIGSFHGDLTPEVFADVATLLSKCQEVESADVPSRLKDLSGALRKFRPDFGKLSSQDARAYLEKSEEEPGRLYRELIKSHGHRSIKEFDVLTLTWELDPEPLIKILQDGASREETTTKESAPAELITPLNFWRRHALRILVPQTKRAVANREGGKALVVRSIHVFRLALRKLGRKMVEEGRLPDPDLVFQLEMDELHRLLKTRSPALVLRAIRRHRIHPTLNRLRFPDIVRGIPRPVARVDRAKNGSVVGDVSVKGTPVSRGCVTAPARVVKTLDAAGSIEPGDILITNATDIGWSPYFPLLAGIVTEIGGLLSHGAVIAREYGLPCIVGVENATDIFVSGDTILLDATRGTVGTVKTDAS
;
A
#
# COMPACT_ATOMS: atom_id res chain seq x y z
N MET A 1 1.77 -4.48 -14.58
CA MET A 1 0.36 -4.70 -14.21
C MET A 1 0.32 -5.61 -13.01
N ALA A 2 -0.44 -5.30 -11.98
CA ALA A 2 -0.62 -6.27 -10.92
C ALA A 2 -1.40 -7.47 -11.50
N PRO A 3 -0.90 -8.70 -11.37
CA PRO A 3 -1.57 -9.90 -11.87
C PRO A 3 -3.02 -10.00 -11.41
N ASN A 4 -3.33 -9.41 -10.28
CA ASN A 4 -4.64 -9.41 -9.65
C ASN A 4 -5.70 -8.58 -10.40
N LEU A 5 -5.34 -7.43 -10.96
CA LEU A 5 -6.26 -6.63 -11.79
C LEU A 5 -6.62 -7.34 -13.10
N PHE A 6 -5.66 -8.06 -13.66
CA PHE A 6 -5.88 -8.84 -14.86
C PHE A 6 -6.78 -10.05 -14.61
N LEU A 7 -6.54 -10.78 -13.51
CA LEU A 7 -7.40 -11.91 -13.11
C LEU A 7 -8.83 -11.44 -12.82
N HIS A 8 -8.99 -10.27 -12.20
CA HIS A 8 -10.30 -9.68 -11.94
C HIS A 8 -11.03 -9.29 -13.24
N ALA A 9 -10.30 -8.79 -14.23
CA ALA A 9 -10.83 -8.51 -15.57
C ALA A 9 -11.28 -9.77 -16.31
N VAL A 10 -10.50 -10.85 -16.18
CA VAL A 10 -10.80 -12.14 -16.78
C VAL A 10 -12.03 -12.78 -16.12
N ASP A 11 -12.17 -12.67 -14.80
CA ASP A 11 -13.34 -13.17 -14.08
C ASP A 11 -14.63 -12.39 -14.46
N LEU A 12 -14.52 -11.07 -14.64
CA LEU A 12 -15.62 -10.24 -15.14
C LEU A 12 -16.02 -10.61 -16.57
N TRP A 13 -15.05 -10.89 -17.42
CA TRP A 13 -15.28 -11.32 -18.80
C TRP A 13 -16.01 -12.66 -18.89
N LYS A 14 -15.61 -13.63 -18.07
CA LYS A 14 -16.22 -14.95 -17.99
C LYS A 14 -17.70 -14.90 -17.61
N LYS A 15 -18.06 -14.00 -16.69
CA LYS A 15 -19.46 -13.83 -16.27
C LYS A 15 -20.36 -13.28 -17.37
N THR A 16 -19.87 -12.36 -18.19
CA THR A 16 -20.64 -11.78 -19.31
C THR A 16 -20.90 -12.77 -20.42
N GLU A 17 -20.03 -13.78 -20.60
CA GLU A 17 -20.25 -14.89 -21.55
C GLU A 17 -21.30 -15.90 -21.02
N GLU A 18 -21.29 -16.21 -19.72
CA GLU A 18 -22.25 -17.14 -19.10
C GLU A 18 -23.68 -16.57 -19.05
N ASP A 19 -23.85 -15.26 -18.96
CA ASP A 19 -25.17 -14.61 -18.93
C ASP A 19 -25.84 -14.47 -20.32
N GLY A 20 -25.22 -15.01 -21.38
CA GLY A 20 -25.82 -15.08 -22.73
C GLY A 20 -26.01 -13.74 -23.44
N HIS A 21 -25.49 -12.66 -22.84
CA HIS A 21 -25.45 -11.37 -23.50
C HIS A 21 -24.19 -11.30 -24.37
N SER A 22 -24.37 -11.46 -25.68
CA SER A 22 -23.34 -11.33 -26.72
C SER A 22 -22.71 -9.93 -26.81
N SER A 23 -23.12 -9.04 -25.98
CA SER A 23 -22.55 -7.73 -25.76
C SER A 23 -21.64 -7.76 -24.55
N GLY A 24 -20.81 -8.74 -24.48
CA GLY A 24 -19.80 -8.92 -23.46
C GLY A 24 -19.30 -7.66 -22.78
N LEU A 25 -18.38 -7.72 -21.91
CA LEU A 25 -17.66 -6.54 -21.53
C LEU A 25 -17.64 -5.61 -22.72
N HIS A 26 -18.40 -4.53 -22.67
CA HIS A 26 -18.16 -3.42 -23.55
C HIS A 26 -16.78 -2.89 -23.15
N MET A 27 -15.80 -3.61 -23.60
CA MET A 27 -14.53 -3.04 -23.90
C MET A 27 -14.83 -2.16 -25.09
N GLU A 28 -15.29 -0.92 -24.88
CA GLU A 28 -15.14 0.11 -25.86
C GLU A 28 -13.66 0.18 -26.11
N THR A 29 -13.27 -0.58 -27.06
CA THR A 29 -11.98 -0.48 -27.68
C THR A 29 -12.02 0.83 -28.42
N VAL A 30 -11.34 1.80 -27.93
CA VAL A 30 -10.87 2.86 -28.78
C VAL A 30 -10.03 2.24 -29.89
N HIS A 31 -9.44 1.09 -29.68
CA HIS A 31 -8.79 0.22 -30.65
C HIS A 31 -9.05 -1.24 -30.27
N ARG A 32 -9.31 -2.09 -31.28
CA ARG A 32 -9.61 -3.51 -31.11
C ARG A 32 -8.75 -4.15 -30.04
N VAL A 33 -9.42 -4.77 -29.08
CA VAL A 33 -8.77 -5.67 -28.12
C VAL A 33 -8.07 -6.73 -28.90
N TYR A 34 -6.75 -6.70 -28.87
CA TYR A 34 -6.01 -7.79 -29.41
C TYR A 34 -6.03 -8.95 -28.48
N ASP A 35 -6.35 -9.97 -29.16
CA ASP A 35 -6.25 -11.35 -28.80
C ASP A 35 -5.12 -11.62 -27.82
N VAL A 36 -5.44 -11.59 -26.55
CA VAL A 36 -4.76 -12.41 -25.60
C VAL A 36 -5.16 -13.82 -26.02
N ARG A 37 -4.46 -14.41 -26.99
CA ARG A 37 -4.70 -15.73 -27.61
C ARG A 37 -6.01 -16.36 -27.18
N THR A 38 -7.12 -15.86 -27.70
CA THR A 38 -8.49 -16.28 -27.38
C THR A 38 -8.68 -17.79 -27.53
N GLU A 39 -7.88 -18.47 -28.30
CA GLU A 39 -7.89 -19.94 -28.37
C GLU A 39 -7.61 -20.64 -27.04
N ARG A 40 -6.89 -20.00 -26.09
CA ARG A 40 -6.70 -20.54 -24.73
C ARG A 40 -7.70 -20.00 -23.71
N LEU A 41 -8.37 -18.92 -24.02
CA LEU A 41 -9.37 -18.32 -23.13
C LEU A 41 -10.76 -18.91 -23.35
N ASN A 42 -11.07 -19.40 -24.56
CA ASN A 42 -12.34 -20.01 -24.87
C ASN A 42 -12.52 -21.34 -24.13
N GLY A 43 -13.15 -21.28 -22.98
CA GLY A 43 -13.72 -22.43 -22.29
C GLY A 43 -12.86 -23.10 -21.21
N LYS A 44 -11.70 -22.57 -20.84
CA LYS A 44 -10.84 -23.20 -19.81
C LYS A 44 -10.24 -22.23 -18.77
N ILE A 45 -10.85 -21.08 -18.52
CA ILE A 45 -10.46 -20.23 -17.39
C ILE A 45 -11.18 -20.76 -16.15
N GLY A 46 -10.66 -21.83 -15.62
CA GLY A 46 -11.04 -22.38 -14.31
C GLY A 46 -9.82 -22.38 -13.40
N PRO A 47 -9.97 -22.82 -12.16
CA PRO A 47 -8.86 -22.95 -11.21
C PRO A 47 -7.70 -23.84 -11.71
N GLU A 48 -7.87 -24.51 -12.85
CA GLU A 48 -6.84 -25.33 -13.49
C GLU A 48 -5.83 -24.51 -14.33
N ILE A 49 -6.13 -23.25 -14.68
CA ILE A 49 -5.23 -22.40 -15.49
C ILE A 49 -4.17 -21.70 -14.62
N ALA A 50 -4.30 -21.79 -13.32
CA ALA A 50 -3.31 -21.27 -12.40
C ALA A 50 -2.11 -22.21 -12.17
N ASP A 51 -1.80 -23.08 -13.13
CA ASP A 51 -0.54 -23.81 -13.13
C ASP A 51 0.60 -22.85 -13.51
N GLU A 52 1.74 -22.94 -12.85
CA GLU A 52 2.92 -22.07 -13.06
C GLU A 52 3.38 -22.04 -14.52
N ASP A 53 3.06 -23.07 -15.32
CA ASP A 53 3.40 -23.19 -16.74
C ASP A 53 2.41 -22.49 -17.70
N SER A 54 1.30 -21.93 -17.20
CA SER A 54 0.25 -21.30 -18.02
C SER A 54 0.16 -19.79 -17.82
N CYS A 55 1.28 -19.13 -17.51
CA CYS A 55 1.35 -17.68 -17.51
C CYS A 55 0.85 -17.13 -18.84
N LEU A 56 -0.14 -16.23 -18.80
CA LEU A 56 -0.55 -15.43 -19.93
C LEU A 56 0.66 -14.59 -20.38
N GLU A 57 1.33 -15.05 -21.41
CA GLU A 57 2.41 -14.33 -22.03
C GLU A 57 1.79 -13.15 -22.77
N VAL A 58 1.89 -11.97 -22.19
CA VAL A 58 1.55 -10.72 -22.87
C VAL A 58 2.65 -10.48 -23.90
N VAL A 59 2.41 -10.93 -25.11
CA VAL A 59 3.40 -10.90 -26.20
C VAL A 59 3.70 -9.47 -26.67
N GLU A 60 2.87 -8.48 -26.26
CA GLU A 60 3.06 -7.08 -26.62
C GLU A 60 2.63 -6.14 -25.49
N PRO A 61 3.24 -4.97 -25.35
CA PRO A 61 2.89 -4.01 -24.32
C PRO A 61 1.45 -3.52 -24.50
N LEU A 62 0.57 -4.00 -23.62
CA LEU A 62 -0.80 -3.52 -23.49
C LEU A 62 -0.82 -2.45 -22.41
N ARG A 63 -1.40 -1.31 -22.71
CA ARG A 63 -1.74 -0.31 -21.71
C ARG A 63 -3.16 -0.54 -21.24
N ILE A 64 -3.35 -0.60 -19.92
CA ILE A 64 -4.67 -0.75 -19.33
C ILE A 64 -4.91 0.45 -18.43
N THR A 65 -6.01 1.14 -18.67
CA THR A 65 -6.50 2.21 -17.80
C THR A 65 -7.85 1.82 -17.23
N THR A 66 -8.19 2.38 -16.08
CA THR A 66 -9.48 2.16 -15.45
C THR A 66 -10.34 3.40 -15.63
N ASP A 67 -11.55 3.25 -16.18
CA ASP A 67 -12.53 4.32 -16.28
C ASP A 67 -13.58 4.15 -15.18
N THR A 68 -13.62 5.08 -14.26
CA THR A 68 -14.57 5.13 -13.14
C THR A 68 -15.68 6.14 -13.35
N SER A 69 -15.74 6.84 -14.50
CA SER A 69 -16.63 7.98 -14.72
C SER A 69 -18.12 7.64 -14.75
N ARG A 70 -18.49 6.37 -14.90
CA ARG A 70 -19.90 5.91 -15.02
C ARG A 70 -20.41 5.04 -13.87
N GLY A 71 -19.90 5.20 -12.66
CA GLY A 71 -20.39 4.67 -11.39
C GLY A 71 -20.90 3.23 -11.40
N GLN A 72 -20.32 2.33 -10.65
CA GLN A 72 -20.69 0.94 -10.34
C GLN A 72 -20.00 -0.19 -11.13
N ALA A 73 -19.36 0.05 -12.26
CA ALA A 73 -18.55 -0.97 -12.92
C ALA A 73 -17.15 -0.42 -13.18
N VAL A 74 -16.14 -1.20 -12.85
CA VAL A 74 -14.76 -0.91 -13.26
C VAL A 74 -14.67 -1.23 -14.73
N ARG A 75 -14.39 -0.21 -15.55
CA ARG A 75 -14.15 -0.38 -16.96
C ARG A 75 -12.65 -0.45 -17.18
N LEU A 76 -12.17 -1.55 -17.71
CA LEU A 76 -10.80 -1.70 -18.15
C LEU A 76 -10.70 -1.26 -19.61
N VAL A 77 -9.91 -0.24 -19.89
CA VAL A 77 -9.64 0.22 -21.25
C VAL A 77 -8.27 -0.31 -21.63
N PHE A 78 -8.23 -1.14 -22.66
CA PHE A 78 -7.01 -1.70 -23.21
C PHE A 78 -6.59 -0.84 -24.39
N HIS A 79 -5.43 -0.21 -24.29
CA HIS A 79 -4.85 0.58 -25.36
C HIS A 79 -3.72 -0.21 -25.99
N ARG A 80 -3.72 -0.26 -27.29
CA ARG A 80 -2.69 -0.91 -28.06
C ARG A 80 -2.05 0.05 -29.04
N LYS A 81 -0.74 -0.04 -29.20
CA LYS A 81 -0.08 0.53 -30.37
C LYS A 81 -0.39 -0.32 -31.61
N PRO A 82 -0.70 0.28 -32.76
CA PRO A 82 -1.02 -0.44 -33.99
C PRO A 82 0.07 -1.45 -34.40
N LEU A 83 -0.34 -2.62 -34.87
CA LEU A 83 0.56 -3.74 -35.24
C LEU A 83 1.50 -3.45 -36.41
N THR A 84 1.14 -2.51 -37.26
CA THR A 84 1.95 -2.09 -38.42
C THR A 84 3.29 -1.48 -38.03
N TRP A 85 3.52 -1.35 -36.77
CA TRP A 85 4.66 -0.70 -36.12
C TRP A 85 5.85 -1.60 -35.85
N LYS A 86 6.09 -2.59 -36.71
CA LYS A 86 7.37 -3.29 -36.69
C LYS A 86 8.45 -2.33 -37.14
N PRO A 87 9.46 -2.03 -36.34
CA PRO A 87 10.55 -1.19 -36.78
C PRO A 87 11.19 -1.84 -38.02
N GLN A 88 11.14 -1.13 -39.12
CA GLN A 88 11.79 -1.60 -40.37
C GLN A 88 13.32 -1.48 -40.30
N THR A 89 13.80 -0.64 -39.39
CA THR A 89 15.23 -0.42 -39.18
C THR A 89 15.49 -0.33 -37.67
N ILE A 90 16.26 -1.29 -37.13
CA ILE A 90 16.76 -1.23 -35.75
C ILE A 90 18.11 -0.53 -35.83
N ILE A 91 18.20 0.68 -35.30
CA ILE A 91 19.49 1.32 -35.04
C ILE A 91 20.09 0.60 -33.84
N ARG A 92 21.12 -0.22 -34.06
CA ARG A 92 21.87 -0.87 -33.00
C ARG A 92 22.68 0.20 -32.29
N ILE A 93 22.39 0.43 -31.00
CA ILE A 93 23.24 1.25 -30.14
C ILE A 93 24.60 0.56 -30.06
N PRO A 94 25.70 1.24 -30.42
CA PRO A 94 27.03 0.65 -30.32
C PRO A 94 27.33 0.26 -28.88
N GLU A 95 27.83 -0.96 -28.64
CA GLU A 95 28.29 -1.33 -27.29
C GLU A 95 29.44 -0.39 -26.89
N SER A 96 29.25 0.29 -25.74
CA SER A 96 30.26 1.16 -25.15
C SER A 96 31.52 0.35 -24.83
N LYS A 97 32.65 0.68 -25.45
CA LYS A 97 33.95 0.12 -25.07
C LYS A 97 34.46 0.86 -23.82
N LYS A 98 35.21 0.18 -22.95
CA LYS A 98 35.88 0.79 -21.76
C LYS A 98 36.67 2.07 -22.06
N GLU A 99 37.25 2.22 -23.24
CA GLU A 99 37.93 3.44 -23.72
C GLU A 99 37.02 4.68 -23.79
N SER A 100 35.68 4.50 -23.86
CA SER A 100 34.73 5.63 -23.91
C SER A 100 34.54 6.30 -22.56
N GLU A 101 34.76 5.61 -21.45
CA GLU A 101 34.62 6.16 -20.09
C GLU A 101 35.73 7.13 -19.68
N GLU A 102 36.86 7.12 -20.41
CA GLU A 102 38.02 8.00 -20.13
C GLU A 102 37.95 9.35 -20.83
N LYS A 103 37.11 9.50 -21.87
CA LYS A 103 37.02 10.76 -22.63
C LYS A 103 36.32 11.85 -21.80
N ARG A 104 36.91 13.04 -21.76
CA ARG A 104 36.37 14.21 -21.06
C ARG A 104 35.33 14.97 -21.87
N VAL A 105 35.54 15.04 -23.18
CA VAL A 105 34.68 15.78 -24.14
C VAL A 105 34.47 14.91 -25.36
N VAL A 106 33.21 14.78 -25.80
CA VAL A 106 32.83 14.00 -26.97
C VAL A 106 31.87 14.77 -27.87
N CYS A 107 31.88 14.47 -29.18
CA CYS A 107 30.87 14.95 -30.14
C CYS A 107 29.72 13.95 -30.26
N LEU A 108 28.53 14.39 -30.72
CA LEU A 108 27.36 13.51 -30.90
C LEU A 108 27.61 12.30 -31.80
N GLY A 109 28.50 12.42 -32.78
CA GLY A 109 28.87 11.30 -33.67
C GLY A 109 29.82 10.27 -33.05
N ASP A 110 30.38 10.53 -31.88
CA ASP A 110 31.26 9.58 -31.20
C ASP A 110 30.43 8.48 -30.50
N GLY A 111 30.88 7.21 -30.55
CA GLY A 111 30.19 6.09 -29.96
C GLY A 111 29.95 6.24 -28.42
N ALA A 112 30.79 7.01 -27.75
CA ALA A 112 30.62 7.33 -26.31
C ALA A 112 29.40 8.23 -26.02
N ALA A 113 28.95 9.02 -27.01
CA ALA A 113 27.79 9.91 -26.84
C ALA A 113 26.47 9.16 -26.62
N TRP A 114 26.40 7.90 -27.03
CA TRP A 114 25.23 7.04 -26.88
C TRP A 114 25.08 6.43 -25.47
N ASP A 115 26.14 6.45 -24.67
CA ASP A 115 26.13 5.88 -23.34
C ASP A 115 25.63 6.91 -22.32
N GLY A 116 24.40 6.72 -21.86
CA GLY A 116 23.78 7.59 -20.85
C GLY A 116 24.52 7.63 -19.51
N ARG A 117 25.39 6.63 -19.19
CA ARG A 117 26.27 6.65 -17.99
C ARG A 117 27.44 7.63 -18.17
N VAL A 118 27.85 7.88 -19.43
CA VAL A 118 28.96 8.78 -19.77
C VAL A 118 28.49 10.18 -20.09
N CYS A 119 27.39 10.30 -20.87
CA CYS A 119 26.90 11.56 -21.40
C CYS A 119 25.58 12.04 -20.80
N GLY A 120 24.94 11.25 -19.89
CA GLY A 120 23.64 11.55 -19.34
C GLY A 120 22.49 11.33 -20.33
N GLY A 121 21.24 11.46 -19.86
CA GLY A 121 20.05 11.13 -20.64
C GLY A 121 19.83 12.04 -21.84
N LYS A 122 19.89 13.37 -21.65
CA LYS A 122 19.63 14.33 -22.75
C LYS A 122 20.63 14.21 -23.89
N ALA A 123 21.93 14.07 -23.57
CA ALA A 123 22.96 13.97 -24.61
C ALA A 123 22.91 12.64 -25.38
N SER A 124 22.66 11.52 -24.69
CA SER A 124 22.50 10.21 -25.34
C SER A 124 21.26 10.15 -26.23
N SER A 125 20.15 10.74 -25.80
CA SER A 125 18.94 10.89 -26.60
C SER A 125 19.21 11.75 -27.87
N LEU A 126 19.89 12.89 -27.73
CA LEU A 126 20.24 13.73 -28.87
C LEU A 126 21.18 13.06 -29.83
N ALA A 127 22.16 12.27 -29.36
CA ALA A 127 23.04 11.48 -30.22
C ALA A 127 22.27 10.43 -31.03
N ALA A 128 21.27 9.80 -30.42
CA ALA A 128 20.37 8.87 -31.13
C ALA A 128 19.54 9.56 -32.19
N LEU A 129 18.98 10.75 -31.94
CA LEU A 129 18.28 11.56 -32.91
C LEU A 129 19.20 11.97 -34.08
N ALA A 130 20.42 12.42 -33.79
CA ALA A 130 21.39 12.82 -34.81
C ALA A 130 21.79 11.66 -35.74
N ALA A 131 21.90 10.44 -35.20
CA ALA A 131 22.17 9.27 -36.03
C ALA A 131 20.98 8.83 -36.88
N MET A 132 19.76 9.10 -36.39
CA MET A 132 18.54 8.77 -37.11
C MET A 132 18.20 9.75 -38.22
N ALA A 133 18.47 11.04 -38.05
CA ALA A 133 18.11 12.09 -39.00
C ALA A 133 18.43 11.75 -40.47
N PRO A 134 19.63 11.24 -40.83
CA PRO A 134 19.94 10.88 -42.21
C PRO A 134 19.21 9.62 -42.72
N LEU A 135 18.63 8.82 -41.82
CA LEU A 135 17.93 7.57 -42.14
C LEU A 135 16.41 7.73 -42.14
N SER A 136 15.90 8.85 -41.63
CA SER A 136 14.48 9.15 -41.55
C SER A 136 13.89 9.45 -42.94
N ARG A 137 12.65 9.04 -43.17
CA ARG A 137 11.86 9.39 -44.34
C ARG A 137 11.37 10.83 -44.28
N GLU A 138 10.98 11.27 -43.07
CA GLU A 138 10.66 12.66 -42.82
C GLU A 138 11.94 13.43 -42.50
N LYS A 139 12.17 14.50 -43.25
CA LYS A 139 13.38 15.30 -43.06
C LYS A 139 13.31 16.11 -41.76
N PHE A 140 14.25 15.90 -40.90
CA PHE A 140 14.49 16.77 -39.75
C PHE A 140 15.99 16.93 -39.51
N ASN A 141 16.34 18.01 -38.85
CA ASN A 141 17.72 18.34 -38.49
C ASN A 141 17.93 18.17 -36.99
N VAL A 142 19.17 17.94 -36.58
CA VAL A 142 19.58 17.94 -35.18
C VAL A 142 20.76 18.93 -35.09
N PRO A 143 20.70 19.93 -34.17
CA PRO A 143 21.79 20.88 -34.02
C PRO A 143 23.10 20.22 -33.62
N GLY A 144 24.22 20.68 -34.14
CA GLY A 144 25.53 20.22 -33.73
C GLY A 144 25.78 20.42 -32.24
N ALA A 145 26.43 19.47 -31.57
CA ALA A 145 26.65 19.56 -30.12
C ALA A 145 27.92 18.82 -29.69
N VAL A 146 28.39 19.24 -28.51
CA VAL A 146 29.51 18.65 -27.79
C VAL A 146 29.10 18.39 -26.35
N VAL A 147 29.60 17.30 -25.77
CA VAL A 147 29.23 16.88 -24.41
C VAL A 147 30.46 16.87 -23.51
N LEU A 148 30.41 17.62 -22.43
CA LEU A 148 31.28 17.44 -21.27
C LEU A 148 30.79 16.23 -20.51
N THR A 149 31.56 15.15 -20.46
CA THR A 149 31.15 13.86 -19.93
C THR A 149 31.11 13.83 -18.39
N THR A 150 30.60 12.75 -17.80
CA THR A 150 30.70 12.51 -16.36
C THR A 150 32.13 12.46 -15.87
N ARG A 151 33.11 12.08 -16.72
CA ARG A 151 34.53 12.13 -16.44
C ARG A 151 35.02 13.58 -16.31
N ALA A 152 34.57 14.48 -17.17
CA ALA A 152 34.88 15.92 -17.07
C ALA A 152 34.43 16.51 -15.72
N TYR A 153 33.24 16.10 -15.25
CA TYR A 153 32.73 16.48 -13.93
C TYR A 153 33.61 15.95 -12.80
N ALA A 154 34.02 14.67 -12.85
CA ALA A 154 34.90 14.09 -11.87
C ALA A 154 36.26 14.82 -11.80
N ASP A 155 36.88 15.14 -12.96
CA ASP A 155 38.13 15.89 -13.04
C ASP A 155 37.98 17.33 -12.52
N PHE A 156 36.85 18.00 -12.80
CA PHE A 156 36.50 19.31 -12.27
C PHE A 156 36.40 19.28 -10.72
N ARG A 157 35.73 18.28 -10.16
CA ARG A 157 35.60 18.11 -8.69
C ARG A 157 36.98 17.94 -8.04
N ALA A 158 37.75 17.01 -8.58
CA ALA A 158 39.08 16.71 -8.05
C ALA A 158 40.02 17.91 -8.11
N HIS A 159 40.01 18.68 -9.23
CA HIS A 159 40.82 19.87 -9.40
C HIS A 159 40.51 20.95 -8.33
N ASN A 160 39.22 21.13 -8.02
CA ASN A 160 38.76 22.16 -7.09
C ASN A 160 38.56 21.63 -5.65
N LYS A 161 38.91 20.39 -5.36
CA LYS A 161 38.81 19.73 -4.03
C LYS A 161 37.42 19.79 -3.44
N LEU A 162 36.39 19.60 -4.26
CA LEU A 162 34.99 19.72 -3.85
C LEU A 162 34.49 18.55 -3.02
N ASP A 163 35.20 17.40 -3.02
CA ASP A 163 34.75 16.18 -2.37
C ASP A 163 34.55 16.34 -0.86
N GLU A 164 35.37 17.18 -0.21
CA GLU A 164 35.25 17.46 1.23
C GLU A 164 33.95 18.15 1.59
N CYS A 165 33.54 19.17 0.80
CA CYS A 165 32.28 19.88 1.05
C CYS A 165 31.05 19.05 0.62
N LEU A 166 31.15 18.26 -0.46
CA LEU A 166 30.08 17.41 -0.93
C LEU A 166 29.81 16.21 -0.01
N ALA A 167 30.80 15.77 0.77
CA ALA A 167 30.60 14.73 1.79
C ALA A 167 29.54 15.13 2.84
N GLU A 168 29.30 16.43 3.03
CA GLU A 168 28.27 16.92 3.95
C GLU A 168 26.85 16.52 3.51
N LEU A 169 26.62 16.18 2.23
CA LEU A 169 25.33 15.67 1.75
C LEU A 169 24.87 14.41 2.50
N ALA A 170 25.78 13.62 3.06
CA ALA A 170 25.42 12.46 3.90
C ALA A 170 24.61 12.86 5.15
N THR A 171 24.68 14.12 5.57
CA THR A 171 23.91 14.64 6.71
C THR A 171 22.50 15.11 6.31
N TYR A 172 22.26 15.36 5.03
CA TYR A 172 21.03 15.97 4.50
C TYR A 172 19.74 15.32 5.01
N PRO A 173 19.61 13.97 5.04
CA PRO A 173 18.40 13.33 5.54
C PRO A 173 18.08 13.63 7.01
N LYS A 174 19.11 13.99 7.81
CA LYS A 174 18.98 14.22 9.26
C LYS A 174 18.68 15.69 9.61
N LEU A 175 18.75 16.58 8.62
CA LEU A 175 18.58 18.01 8.82
C LEU A 175 17.09 18.41 8.73
N ASN A 176 16.72 19.50 9.40
CA ASN A 176 15.42 20.14 9.20
C ASN A 176 15.40 21.01 7.93
N GLY A 177 14.21 21.49 7.51
CA GLY A 177 14.03 22.22 6.26
C GLY A 177 14.95 23.44 6.10
N ASP A 178 15.12 24.25 7.14
CA ASP A 178 15.98 25.44 7.08
C ASP A 178 17.47 25.07 6.97
N GLN A 179 17.90 24.04 7.70
CA GLN A 179 19.26 23.52 7.64
C GLN A 179 19.54 22.90 6.26
N ARG A 180 18.60 22.17 5.67
CA ARG A 180 18.70 21.63 4.30
C ARG A 180 18.88 22.75 3.29
N LYS A 181 18.05 23.81 3.39
CA LYS A 181 18.16 24.98 2.51
C LYS A 181 19.50 25.69 2.65
N ALA A 182 20.00 25.87 3.89
CA ALA A 182 21.31 26.49 4.15
C ALA A 182 22.47 25.64 3.58
N LEU A 183 22.41 24.30 3.76
CA LEU A 183 23.40 23.39 3.19
C LEU A 183 23.37 23.44 1.67
N ALA A 184 22.20 23.35 1.06
CA ALA A 184 22.02 23.42 -0.39
C ALA A 184 22.63 24.71 -0.98
N THR A 185 22.34 25.87 -0.39
CA THR A 185 22.86 27.17 -0.83
C THR A 185 24.39 27.17 -0.75
N ARG A 186 24.97 26.72 0.36
CA ARG A 186 26.42 26.69 0.55
C ARG A 186 27.12 25.79 -0.46
N LEU A 187 26.59 24.59 -0.73
CA LEU A 187 27.15 23.65 -1.71
C LEU A 187 27.04 24.21 -3.14
N CYS A 188 25.89 24.76 -3.51
CA CYS A 188 25.68 25.39 -4.81
C CYS A 188 26.70 26.51 -5.05
N GLU A 189 26.87 27.45 -4.10
CA GLU A 189 27.84 28.53 -4.17
C GLU A 189 29.28 28.04 -4.24
N ALA A 190 29.63 26.95 -3.51
CA ALA A 190 30.96 26.37 -3.54
C ALA A 190 31.31 25.85 -4.94
N VAL A 191 30.36 25.17 -5.60
CA VAL A 191 30.55 24.67 -6.97
C VAL A 191 30.56 25.83 -7.99
N GLU A 192 29.69 26.84 -7.86
CA GLU A 192 29.66 28.00 -8.78
C GLU A 192 30.93 28.83 -8.76
N ARG A 193 31.60 28.91 -7.61
CA ARG A 193 32.87 29.63 -7.45
C ARG A 193 34.09 28.87 -8.00
N ALA A 194 33.93 27.56 -8.22
CA ALA A 194 34.99 26.69 -8.72
C ALA A 194 35.34 27.02 -10.20
N LYS A 195 36.60 26.83 -10.55
CA LYS A 195 37.09 27.17 -11.90
C LYS A 195 37.20 25.92 -12.76
N MET A 196 36.81 26.04 -14.02
CA MET A 196 37.01 25.01 -14.99
C MET A 196 38.51 24.81 -15.25
N PRO A 197 39.05 23.56 -15.21
CA PRO A 197 40.45 23.29 -15.51
C PRO A 197 40.82 23.71 -16.91
N VAL A 198 42.01 24.33 -17.07
CA VAL A 198 42.51 24.88 -18.36
C VAL A 198 42.58 23.81 -19.45
N ASN A 199 43.01 22.59 -19.10
CA ASN A 199 43.04 21.46 -20.00
C ASN A 199 41.64 21.04 -20.50
N LEU A 200 40.63 21.12 -19.63
CA LEU A 200 39.25 20.80 -20.01
C LEU A 200 38.64 21.87 -20.94
N VAL A 201 39.00 23.15 -20.75
CA VAL A 201 38.62 24.23 -21.68
C VAL A 201 39.28 24.02 -23.06
N ALA A 202 40.57 23.60 -23.10
CA ALA A 202 41.23 23.29 -24.36
C ALA A 202 40.64 22.07 -25.09
N ASP A 203 40.28 21.03 -24.33
CA ASP A 203 39.58 19.85 -24.89
C ASP A 203 38.20 20.26 -25.47
N LEU A 204 37.46 21.11 -24.76
CA LEU A 204 36.18 21.63 -25.22
C LEU A 204 36.32 22.45 -26.52
N GLU A 205 37.31 23.36 -26.59
CA GLU A 205 37.60 24.14 -27.78
C GLU A 205 37.88 23.25 -29.01
N ALA A 206 38.74 22.25 -28.82
CA ALA A 206 39.10 21.31 -29.88
C ALA A 206 37.89 20.54 -30.42
N GLN A 207 36.98 20.11 -29.53
CA GLN A 207 35.78 19.37 -29.94
C GLN A 207 34.71 20.28 -30.57
N LEU A 208 34.53 21.52 -30.07
CA LEU A 208 33.65 22.51 -30.71
C LEU A 208 34.10 22.82 -32.13
N ARG A 209 35.41 23.02 -32.34
CA ARG A 209 35.97 23.24 -33.69
C ARG A 209 35.75 22.03 -34.60
N ARG A 210 35.86 20.81 -34.07
CA ARG A 210 35.63 19.58 -34.80
C ARG A 210 34.14 19.37 -35.18
N SER A 211 33.22 19.71 -34.28
CA SER A 211 31.79 19.46 -34.46
C SER A 211 31.09 20.53 -35.27
N ILE A 212 31.47 21.80 -35.08
CA ILE A 212 30.75 22.97 -35.60
C ILE A 212 31.57 23.72 -36.69
N GLY A 213 32.86 23.54 -36.68
CA GLY A 213 33.77 24.22 -37.60
C GLY A 213 34.51 25.43 -36.97
N ASP A 214 35.33 26.09 -37.75
CA ASP A 214 36.18 27.20 -37.28
C ASP A 214 35.41 28.44 -36.80
N ASN A 215 34.17 28.60 -37.27
CA ASN A 215 33.27 29.68 -36.91
C ASN A 215 32.54 29.47 -35.58
N PHE A 216 32.93 28.43 -34.78
CA PHE A 216 32.28 28.09 -33.51
C PHE A 216 32.28 29.24 -32.50
N VAL A 217 33.22 30.20 -32.61
CA VAL A 217 33.34 31.36 -31.71
C VAL A 217 32.18 32.35 -31.91
N ASP A 218 31.66 32.46 -33.14
CA ASP A 218 30.57 33.35 -33.52
C ASP A 218 29.17 32.76 -33.29
N ARG A 219 29.11 31.44 -33.03
CA ARG A 219 27.86 30.74 -32.77
C ARG A 219 27.34 30.98 -31.36
N SER A 220 26.04 30.81 -31.21
CA SER A 220 25.38 30.76 -29.92
C SER A 220 25.02 29.34 -29.54
N TYR A 221 24.98 29.05 -28.26
CA TYR A 221 24.80 27.74 -27.69
C TYR A 221 23.66 27.69 -26.68
N ALA A 222 23.01 26.52 -26.60
CA ALA A 222 22.25 26.08 -25.47
C ALA A 222 23.13 25.19 -24.60
N VAL A 223 23.39 25.59 -23.37
CA VAL A 223 24.17 24.80 -22.38
C VAL A 223 23.20 24.15 -21.42
N ARG A 224 23.11 22.82 -21.47
CA ARG A 224 22.07 22.04 -20.80
C ARG A 224 22.69 21.00 -19.86
N SER A 225 22.12 20.84 -18.65
CA SER A 225 22.47 19.71 -17.80
C SER A 225 22.04 18.39 -18.44
N SER A 226 22.83 17.34 -18.27
CA SER A 226 22.54 16.00 -18.74
C SER A 226 22.98 15.02 -17.66
N ALA A 227 22.13 14.80 -16.65
CA ALA A 227 22.47 13.94 -15.55
C ALA A 227 22.28 12.45 -15.91
N VAL A 228 23.04 11.58 -15.25
CA VAL A 228 22.85 10.13 -15.37
C VAL A 228 21.51 9.77 -14.74
N GLY A 229 20.66 9.05 -15.48
CA GLY A 229 19.31 8.70 -15.06
C GLY A 229 18.26 9.80 -15.24
N GLU A 230 18.64 11.01 -15.66
CA GLU A 230 17.71 12.03 -16.15
C GLU A 230 17.05 11.52 -17.45
N ASP A 231 15.76 11.77 -17.63
CA ASP A 231 14.98 11.27 -18.77
C ASP A 231 14.87 9.73 -18.86
N SER A 232 14.93 9.03 -17.72
CA SER A 232 14.62 7.61 -17.64
C SER A 232 13.10 7.36 -17.67
N GLU A 233 12.68 6.12 -17.98
CA GLU A 233 11.26 5.74 -18.00
C GLU A 233 10.53 5.96 -16.65
N GLU A 234 11.27 6.01 -15.54
CA GLU A 234 10.71 6.09 -14.19
C GLU A 234 10.76 7.49 -13.58
N MET A 235 11.62 8.38 -14.09
CA MET A 235 11.80 9.70 -13.49
C MET A 235 12.06 10.78 -14.54
N SER A 236 11.31 11.86 -14.43
CA SER A 236 11.58 13.10 -15.16
C SER A 236 12.04 14.18 -14.19
N CYS A 237 13.28 14.60 -14.32
CA CYS A 237 13.81 15.78 -13.60
C CYS A 237 13.50 17.09 -14.32
N ALA A 238 12.44 17.14 -15.12
CA ALA A 238 12.06 18.31 -15.89
C ALA A 238 11.98 19.58 -15.04
N GLY A 239 12.71 20.61 -15.46
CA GLY A 239 12.72 21.90 -14.79
C GLY A 239 13.46 21.98 -13.45
N GLN A 240 14.09 20.88 -12.97
CA GLN A 240 14.84 20.89 -11.70
C GLN A 240 16.29 21.37 -11.87
N MET A 241 16.84 21.27 -13.06
CA MET A 241 18.21 21.65 -13.39
C MET A 241 18.24 22.72 -14.47
N GLU A 242 19.28 23.55 -14.47
CA GLU A 242 19.34 24.73 -15.31
C GLU A 242 19.73 24.44 -16.76
N THR A 243 19.15 25.21 -17.66
CA THR A 243 19.51 25.35 -19.07
C THR A 243 19.79 26.82 -19.35
N PHE A 244 20.91 27.10 -20.01
CA PHE A 244 21.30 28.46 -20.41
C PHE A 244 21.19 28.56 -21.93
N LEU A 245 20.32 29.43 -22.41
CA LEU A 245 20.07 29.63 -23.84
C LEU A 245 20.83 30.82 -24.37
N ASN A 246 21.17 30.82 -25.66
CA ASN A 246 21.86 31.87 -26.39
C ASN A 246 23.18 32.30 -25.73
N VAL A 247 23.96 31.33 -25.29
CA VAL A 247 25.29 31.54 -24.70
C VAL A 247 26.32 31.75 -25.81
N ARG A 248 27.09 32.83 -25.77
CA ARG A 248 28.09 33.14 -26.79
C ARG A 248 29.51 33.09 -26.26
N GLY A 249 30.39 32.45 -27.03
CA GLY A 249 31.79 32.35 -26.73
C GLY A 249 32.18 31.26 -25.76
N LEU A 250 33.41 30.70 -25.89
CA LEU A 250 33.92 29.57 -25.16
C LEU A 250 33.98 29.82 -23.63
N GLN A 251 34.36 31.03 -23.22
CA GLN A 251 34.48 31.33 -21.78
C GLN A 251 33.13 31.32 -21.08
N GLU A 252 32.09 31.91 -21.73
CA GLU A 252 30.76 31.93 -21.14
C GLU A 252 30.12 30.55 -21.20
N ALA A 253 30.32 29.76 -22.25
CA ALA A 253 29.89 28.36 -22.31
C ALA A 253 30.53 27.53 -21.18
N SER A 254 31.82 27.73 -20.93
CA SER A 254 32.51 27.09 -19.81
C SER A 254 31.96 27.48 -18.44
N ARG A 255 31.59 28.78 -18.26
CA ARG A 255 30.98 29.28 -17.04
C ARG A 255 29.57 28.72 -16.82
N CYS A 256 28.75 28.69 -17.89
CA CYS A 256 27.42 28.08 -17.84
C CYS A 256 27.49 26.57 -17.57
N ALA A 257 28.50 25.86 -18.06
CA ALA A 257 28.71 24.45 -17.71
C ALA A 257 28.96 24.25 -16.21
N VAL A 258 29.75 25.12 -15.56
CA VAL A 258 29.92 25.08 -14.10
C VAL A 258 28.60 25.37 -13.37
N LYS A 259 27.81 26.32 -13.85
CA LYS A 259 26.46 26.57 -13.27
C LYS A 259 25.52 25.39 -13.46
N CYS A 260 25.56 24.68 -14.62
CA CYS A 260 24.81 23.42 -14.78
C CYS A 260 25.20 22.40 -13.71
N TRP A 261 26.49 22.19 -13.45
CA TRP A 261 26.95 21.30 -12.39
C TRP A 261 26.51 21.76 -11.00
N ALA A 262 26.50 23.06 -10.73
CA ALA A 262 26.03 23.63 -9.48
C ALA A 262 24.51 23.45 -9.28
N SER A 263 23.73 23.49 -10.36
CA SER A 263 22.27 23.47 -10.29
C SER A 263 21.70 22.22 -9.62
N GLN A 264 22.43 21.07 -9.66
CA GLN A 264 22.00 19.86 -8.96
C GLN A 264 21.97 19.99 -7.44
N PHE A 265 22.69 20.97 -6.87
CA PHE A 265 22.77 21.25 -5.44
C PHE A 265 21.78 22.33 -4.98
N ARG A 266 20.96 22.90 -5.86
CA ARG A 266 19.90 23.80 -5.46
C ARG A 266 18.88 23.11 -4.58
N HIS A 267 18.36 23.85 -3.60
CA HIS A 267 17.44 23.27 -2.63
C HIS A 267 16.25 22.54 -3.27
N PRO A 268 15.53 23.06 -4.29
CA PRO A 268 14.47 22.31 -4.95
C PRO A 268 14.94 20.98 -5.57
N ALA A 269 16.11 20.97 -6.20
CA ALA A 269 16.66 19.77 -6.84
C ALA A 269 17.08 18.70 -5.80
N LEU A 270 17.73 19.11 -4.71
CA LEU A 270 18.09 18.19 -3.62
C LEU A 270 16.88 17.66 -2.91
N GLU A 271 15.89 18.52 -2.62
CA GLU A 271 14.64 18.10 -1.97
C GLU A 271 13.86 17.12 -2.85
N TYR A 272 13.76 17.40 -4.16
CA TYR A 272 13.14 16.48 -5.12
C TYR A 272 13.84 15.13 -5.14
N LYS A 273 15.17 15.10 -5.27
CA LYS A 273 15.96 13.85 -5.26
C LYS A 273 15.76 13.08 -3.96
N TRP A 274 15.80 13.78 -2.82
CA TRP A 274 15.61 13.16 -1.52
C TRP A 274 14.22 12.54 -1.37
N GLN A 275 13.17 13.28 -1.74
CA GLN A 275 11.79 12.80 -1.67
C GLN A 275 11.51 11.60 -2.58
N HIS A 276 12.31 11.43 -3.65
CA HIS A 276 12.20 10.32 -4.59
C HIS A 276 13.24 9.21 -4.37
N GLY A 277 13.97 9.23 -3.25
CA GLY A 277 14.95 8.19 -2.88
C GLY A 277 16.17 8.15 -3.79
N GLN A 278 16.48 9.25 -4.50
CA GLN A 278 17.60 9.34 -5.43
C GLN A 278 18.90 9.73 -4.72
N GLU A 279 20.02 9.44 -5.37
CA GLU A 279 21.32 9.96 -4.90
C GLU A 279 21.34 11.48 -4.98
N LEU A 280 21.69 12.14 -3.88
CA LEU A 280 21.69 13.59 -3.80
C LEU A 280 22.73 14.21 -4.73
N GLU A 281 23.86 13.52 -4.89
CA GLU A 281 24.86 13.83 -5.90
C GLU A 281 24.89 12.70 -6.93
N ALA A 282 24.70 13.06 -8.20
CA ALA A 282 24.82 12.14 -9.32
C ALA A 282 25.89 12.64 -10.30
N PRO A 283 26.64 11.73 -10.97
CA PRO A 283 27.51 12.12 -12.07
C PRO A 283 26.70 12.87 -13.12
N MET A 284 27.16 14.06 -13.51
CA MET A 284 26.44 14.93 -14.43
C MET A 284 27.31 15.35 -15.61
N ALA A 285 26.87 15.02 -16.80
CA ALA A 285 27.38 15.56 -18.03
C ALA A 285 26.74 16.91 -18.35
N VAL A 286 27.35 17.69 -19.25
CA VAL A 286 26.78 18.95 -19.75
C VAL A 286 26.81 18.91 -21.27
N LEU A 287 25.64 19.11 -21.88
CA LEU A 287 25.43 19.21 -23.32
C LEU A 287 25.57 20.68 -23.73
N ILE A 288 26.50 20.95 -24.67
CA ILE A 288 26.70 22.25 -25.29
C ILE A 288 26.25 22.12 -26.76
N GLN A 289 25.01 22.53 -27.03
CA GLN A 289 24.31 22.37 -28.30
C GLN A 289 24.24 23.67 -29.05
N GLU A 290 24.46 23.67 -30.36
CA GLU A 290 24.25 24.85 -31.20
C GLU A 290 22.80 25.33 -31.06
N MET A 291 22.61 26.63 -30.91
CA MET A 291 21.31 27.22 -30.70
C MET A 291 20.49 27.32 -31.97
N ALA A 292 19.34 26.66 -32.01
CA ALA A 292 18.35 26.85 -33.05
C ALA A 292 17.62 28.20 -32.85
N GLN A 293 17.75 29.12 -33.81
CA GLN A 293 17.07 30.42 -33.75
C GLN A 293 15.63 30.26 -34.24
N ALA A 294 14.79 29.68 -33.40
CA ALA A 294 13.46 29.25 -33.79
C ALA A 294 12.49 30.38 -34.16
N ASP A 295 11.78 30.23 -35.29
CA ASP A 295 10.60 31.01 -35.62
C ASP A 295 9.40 30.55 -34.83
N VAL A 296 9.22 29.23 -34.74
CA VAL A 296 8.20 28.50 -33.95
C VAL A 296 8.87 27.33 -33.25
N ALA A 297 8.50 27.11 -32.01
CA ALA A 297 9.00 25.94 -31.26
C ALA A 297 7.96 25.44 -30.26
N GLY A 298 8.16 24.23 -29.76
CA GLY A 298 7.24 23.66 -28.79
C GLY A 298 7.59 22.25 -28.37
N VAL A 299 6.56 21.55 -27.88
CA VAL A 299 6.63 20.16 -27.49
C VAL A 299 5.59 19.33 -28.24
N LEU A 300 5.93 18.08 -28.50
CA LEU A 300 5.01 17.09 -29.08
C LEU A 300 4.97 15.85 -28.18
N PHE A 301 3.78 15.42 -27.83
CA PHE A 301 3.54 14.17 -27.14
C PHE A 301 3.02 13.12 -28.14
N THR A 302 3.63 11.94 -28.21
CA THR A 302 3.18 10.87 -29.11
C THR A 302 1.96 10.11 -28.58
N CYS A 303 1.41 10.54 -27.46
CA CYS A 303 0.07 10.18 -26.96
C CYS A 303 -0.54 11.41 -26.27
N ASP A 304 -1.83 11.40 -25.99
CA ASP A 304 -2.45 12.43 -25.18
C ASP A 304 -1.88 12.37 -23.74
N PRO A 305 -1.17 13.42 -23.26
CA PRO A 305 -0.52 13.39 -21.94
C PRO A 305 -1.50 13.40 -20.77
N VAL A 306 -2.78 13.68 -20.99
CA VAL A 306 -3.82 13.73 -19.95
C VAL A 306 -4.56 12.40 -19.87
N SER A 307 -5.10 11.92 -20.98
CA SER A 307 -5.86 10.65 -21.04
C SER A 307 -4.96 9.43 -21.22
N GLY A 308 -3.77 9.62 -21.74
CA GLY A 308 -2.87 8.54 -22.13
C GLY A 308 -3.30 7.79 -23.39
N ASP A 309 -4.16 8.38 -24.21
CA ASP A 309 -4.64 7.78 -25.46
C ASP A 309 -3.53 7.78 -26.54
N PRO A 310 -2.98 6.61 -26.92
CA PRO A 310 -1.91 6.52 -27.91
C PRO A 310 -2.40 6.76 -29.33
N SER A 311 -3.71 6.86 -29.57
CA SER A 311 -4.25 7.21 -30.88
C SER A 311 -4.17 8.70 -31.17
N ARG A 312 -3.83 9.51 -30.18
CA ARG A 312 -3.77 10.96 -30.30
C ARG A 312 -2.37 11.46 -30.05
N LEU A 313 -1.84 12.24 -30.98
CA LEU A 313 -0.62 13.02 -30.76
C LEU A 313 -1.04 14.45 -30.43
N VAL A 314 -0.36 15.06 -29.45
CA VAL A 314 -0.67 16.43 -29.02
C VAL A 314 0.57 17.29 -29.22
N ILE A 315 0.42 18.36 -30.01
CA ILE A 315 1.47 19.34 -30.29
C ILE A 315 1.11 20.65 -29.60
N ASN A 316 1.99 21.16 -28.74
CA ASN A 316 1.90 22.48 -28.17
C ASN A 316 2.98 23.37 -28.81
N ALA A 317 2.59 24.52 -29.32
CA ALA A 317 3.44 25.39 -30.12
C ALA A 317 3.29 26.87 -29.75
N ASN A 318 4.39 27.62 -29.84
CA ASN A 318 4.40 29.08 -29.71
C ASN A 318 5.47 29.69 -30.61
N TYR A 319 5.32 30.96 -30.94
CA TYR A 319 6.34 31.72 -31.64
C TYR A 319 7.63 31.86 -30.83
N GLY A 320 8.77 31.86 -31.52
CA GLY A 320 10.10 32.00 -30.92
C GLY A 320 10.60 30.71 -30.29
N LEU A 321 11.33 30.84 -29.17
CA LEU A 321 11.98 29.72 -28.50
C LEU A 321 10.97 28.89 -27.67
N GLY A 322 11.16 27.58 -27.61
CA GLY A 322 10.32 26.64 -26.89
C GLY A 322 10.21 26.88 -25.37
N GLU A 323 11.09 27.72 -24.80
CA GLU A 323 11.07 28.12 -23.38
C GLU A 323 9.70 28.67 -22.96
N SER A 324 9.01 29.42 -23.85
CA SER A 324 7.69 29.98 -23.58
C SER A 324 6.61 28.91 -23.36
N VAL A 325 6.73 27.76 -24.00
CA VAL A 325 5.82 26.62 -23.86
C VAL A 325 6.18 25.80 -22.61
N VAL A 326 7.46 25.47 -22.44
CA VAL A 326 7.95 24.64 -21.33
C VAL A 326 7.78 25.32 -19.97
N SER A 327 8.00 26.64 -19.90
CA SER A 327 7.86 27.44 -18.67
C SER A 327 6.43 27.94 -18.41
N SER A 328 5.47 27.59 -19.28
CA SER A 328 4.07 28.03 -19.18
C SER A 328 3.90 29.58 -19.13
N LEU A 329 4.77 30.32 -19.80
CA LEU A 329 4.72 31.78 -19.88
C LEU A 329 3.54 32.29 -20.70
N ALA A 330 3.05 31.51 -21.63
CA ALA A 330 1.91 31.82 -22.46
C ALA A 330 1.06 30.57 -22.73
N GLU A 331 -0.23 30.77 -22.99
CA GLU A 331 -1.13 29.71 -23.46
C GLU A 331 -0.78 29.38 -24.92
N PRO A 332 -0.19 28.19 -25.20
CA PRO A 332 0.26 27.82 -26.52
C PRO A 332 -0.89 27.41 -27.46
N ASP A 333 -0.63 27.36 -28.75
CA ASP A 333 -1.50 26.65 -29.67
C ASP A 333 -1.40 25.16 -29.38
N THR A 334 -2.54 24.47 -29.46
CA THR A 334 -2.63 23.01 -29.30
C THR A 334 -3.18 22.41 -30.57
N VAL A 335 -2.41 21.52 -31.19
CA VAL A 335 -2.81 20.77 -32.39
C VAL A 335 -2.88 19.29 -32.01
N THR A 336 -4.04 18.68 -32.22
CA THR A 336 -4.25 17.26 -31.98
C THR A 336 -4.32 16.52 -33.30
N LEU A 337 -3.48 15.50 -33.46
CA LEU A 337 -3.48 14.60 -34.58
C LEU A 337 -4.04 13.25 -34.16
N GLU A 338 -4.85 12.63 -35.02
CA GLU A 338 -5.34 11.27 -34.84
C GLU A 338 -4.49 10.29 -35.62
N ARG A 339 -4.09 9.20 -34.96
CA ARG A 339 -3.36 8.09 -35.56
C ARG A 339 -4.31 6.95 -35.85
N SER A 340 -4.48 6.60 -37.10
CA SER A 340 -5.20 5.42 -37.55
C SER A 340 -4.46 4.11 -37.24
N GLU A 341 -5.17 2.97 -37.34
CA GLU A 341 -4.58 1.62 -37.13
C GLU A 341 -3.41 1.29 -38.05
N ASP A 342 -3.37 1.84 -39.24
CA ASP A 342 -2.30 1.68 -40.21
C ASP A 342 -1.15 2.70 -40.03
N GLY A 343 -1.25 3.56 -39.02
CA GLY A 343 -0.23 4.54 -38.67
C GLY A 343 -0.27 5.83 -39.45
N GLN A 344 -1.33 6.06 -40.24
CA GLN A 344 -1.53 7.35 -40.92
C GLN A 344 -2.01 8.39 -39.90
N LEU A 345 -1.58 9.64 -40.11
CA LEU A 345 -1.97 10.76 -39.28
C LEU A 345 -2.97 11.65 -40.02
N THR A 346 -3.99 12.06 -39.30
CA THR A 346 -4.96 13.06 -39.75
C THR A 346 -5.08 14.17 -38.72
N LEU A 347 -5.36 15.37 -39.16
CA LEU A 347 -5.63 16.47 -38.26
C LEU A 347 -6.99 16.29 -37.62
N LEU A 348 -7.06 16.22 -36.28
CA LEU A 348 -8.29 16.06 -35.52
C LEU A 348 -8.83 17.43 -35.07
N GLU A 349 -7.99 18.24 -34.42
CA GLU A 349 -8.40 19.51 -33.82
C GLU A 349 -7.24 20.51 -33.75
N LYS A 350 -7.56 21.78 -33.93
CA LYS A 350 -6.65 22.92 -33.66
C LYS A 350 -7.30 23.88 -32.68
N HIS A 351 -6.62 24.13 -31.57
CA HIS A 351 -6.96 25.15 -30.60
C HIS A 351 -5.94 26.28 -30.63
N VAL A 352 -6.37 27.49 -30.98
CA VAL A 352 -5.49 28.66 -31.01
C VAL A 352 -5.39 29.27 -29.63
N GLY A 353 -4.20 29.20 -29.02
CA GLY A 353 -3.93 29.77 -27.72
C GLY A 353 -3.77 31.31 -27.77
N LYS A 354 -3.78 31.94 -26.62
CA LYS A 354 -3.64 33.43 -26.53
C LYS A 354 -2.25 33.94 -26.92
N LYS A 355 -1.21 33.15 -26.79
CA LYS A 355 0.18 33.39 -27.18
C LYS A 355 0.68 34.82 -26.94
N GLN A 356 0.25 35.47 -25.87
CA GLN A 356 0.55 36.88 -25.60
C GLN A 356 2.05 37.20 -25.51
N MET A 357 2.84 36.22 -25.09
CA MET A 357 4.28 36.36 -24.87
C MET A 357 5.05 35.33 -25.68
N GLN A 358 6.16 35.73 -26.25
CA GLN A 358 7.14 34.87 -26.91
C GLN A 358 8.52 35.10 -26.30
N VAL A 359 9.39 34.12 -26.36
CA VAL A 359 10.79 34.23 -25.95
C VAL A 359 11.66 34.26 -27.21
N ARG A 360 12.55 35.21 -27.31
CA ARG A 360 13.51 35.36 -28.42
C ARG A 360 14.93 35.50 -27.91
N ALA A 361 15.89 35.15 -28.76
CA ALA A 361 17.30 35.39 -28.48
C ALA A 361 17.60 36.90 -28.45
N ALA A 362 18.21 37.38 -27.34
CA ALA A 362 18.76 38.74 -27.20
C ALA A 362 20.22 38.79 -27.68
N ALA A 363 20.87 39.95 -27.51
CA ALA A 363 22.32 40.05 -27.81
C ALA A 363 23.14 39.08 -26.95
N GLN A 364 22.69 38.77 -25.72
CA GLN A 364 23.17 37.70 -24.84
C GLN A 364 22.00 37.21 -23.99
N GLY A 365 21.81 35.91 -23.87
CA GLY A 365 20.67 35.31 -23.20
C GLY A 365 19.36 35.42 -24.01
N THR A 366 18.24 35.38 -23.32
CA THR A 366 16.89 35.43 -23.90
C THR A 366 16.10 36.62 -23.37
N GLU A 367 15.16 37.13 -24.16
CA GLU A 367 14.23 38.19 -23.73
C GLU A 367 12.78 37.80 -24.00
N VAL A 368 11.90 38.23 -23.13
CA VAL A 368 10.46 38.03 -23.28
C VAL A 368 9.86 39.20 -24.02
N GLN A 369 9.19 38.94 -25.15
CA GLN A 369 8.55 39.96 -25.97
C GLN A 369 7.07 39.70 -26.15
N GLN A 370 6.26 40.69 -26.46
CA GLN A 370 4.88 40.52 -26.87
C GLN A 370 4.82 39.89 -28.28
N ALA A 371 4.01 38.83 -28.44
CA ALA A 371 3.75 38.23 -29.74
C ALA A 371 2.89 39.17 -30.63
N LYS A 372 3.13 39.15 -31.94
CA LYS A 372 2.41 40.02 -32.89
C LYS A 372 1.19 39.33 -33.48
N ASN A 373 1.20 38.02 -33.65
CA ASN A 373 0.13 37.25 -34.29
C ASN A 373 -0.49 36.28 -33.28
N THR A 374 -1.55 36.72 -32.58
CA THR A 374 -2.19 35.91 -31.54
C THR A 374 -3.42 35.12 -32.04
N ASP A 375 -3.96 35.54 -33.21
CA ASP A 375 -5.27 35.08 -33.66
C ASP A 375 -5.19 33.90 -34.67
N GLU A 376 -3.99 33.55 -35.12
CA GLU A 376 -3.76 32.44 -36.05
C GLU A 376 -2.86 31.40 -35.41
N CYS A 377 -3.07 30.13 -35.76
CA CYS A 377 -2.20 29.03 -35.35
C CYS A 377 -0.79 29.24 -35.89
N CYS A 378 0.22 29.08 -35.04
CA CYS A 378 1.63 29.23 -35.46
C CYS A 378 2.15 28.08 -36.29
N LEU A 379 1.40 26.97 -36.42
CA LEU A 379 1.70 25.83 -37.27
C LEU A 379 0.66 25.68 -38.38
N SER A 380 1.13 25.48 -39.62
CA SER A 380 0.31 24.99 -40.73
C SER A 380 -0.09 23.52 -40.51
N ASP A 381 -1.09 23.03 -41.30
CA ASP A 381 -1.50 21.63 -41.23
C ASP A 381 -0.39 20.70 -41.74
N GLU A 382 0.35 21.12 -42.74
CA GLU A 382 1.44 20.36 -43.34
C GLU A 382 2.61 20.21 -42.41
N GLU A 383 3.00 21.29 -41.68
CA GLU A 383 4.04 21.26 -40.68
C GLU A 383 3.65 20.39 -39.47
N ALA A 384 2.40 20.47 -38.99
CA ALA A 384 1.92 19.65 -37.90
C ALA A 384 1.95 18.15 -38.25
N LEU A 385 1.50 17.79 -39.48
CA LEU A 385 1.54 16.41 -39.96
C LEU A 385 2.97 15.91 -40.19
N ALA A 386 3.87 16.74 -40.74
CA ALA A 386 5.28 16.39 -40.91
C ALA A 386 5.97 16.15 -39.56
N LEU A 387 5.73 17.02 -38.61
CA LEU A 387 6.23 16.88 -37.23
C LEU A 387 5.70 15.59 -36.58
N GLY A 388 4.40 15.31 -36.71
CA GLY A 388 3.80 14.07 -36.20
C GLY A 388 4.43 12.82 -36.82
N ARG A 389 4.66 12.80 -38.15
CA ARG A 389 5.30 11.66 -38.84
C ARG A 389 6.75 11.48 -38.37
N ALA A 390 7.51 12.58 -38.24
CA ALA A 390 8.87 12.52 -37.69
C ALA A 390 8.88 11.95 -36.24
N ALA A 391 7.95 12.37 -35.41
CA ALA A 391 7.81 11.84 -34.05
C ALA A 391 7.52 10.34 -34.04
N LEU A 392 6.67 9.84 -34.93
CA LEU A 392 6.40 8.41 -35.04
C LEU A 392 7.63 7.61 -35.49
N GLU A 393 8.48 8.19 -36.29
CA GLU A 393 9.76 7.54 -36.64
C GLU A 393 10.71 7.51 -35.45
N VAL A 394 10.76 8.57 -34.65
CA VAL A 394 11.59 8.63 -33.44
C VAL A 394 11.16 7.60 -32.41
N GLU A 395 9.87 7.28 -32.29
CA GLU A 395 9.43 6.20 -31.39
C GLU A 395 10.15 4.86 -31.66
N ARG A 396 10.65 4.62 -32.84
CA ARG A 396 11.39 3.39 -33.20
C ARG A 396 12.73 3.27 -32.50
N LEU A 397 13.30 4.39 -32.00
CA LEU A 397 14.52 4.38 -31.20
C LEU A 397 14.29 3.86 -29.76
N TYR A 398 13.05 3.80 -29.34
CA TYR A 398 12.66 3.44 -27.97
C TYR A 398 11.79 2.17 -27.95
N PRO A 399 12.31 1.01 -28.37
CA PRO A 399 11.56 -0.24 -28.37
C PRO A 399 11.13 -0.62 -26.95
N GLY A 400 9.84 -0.82 -26.73
CA GLY A 400 9.28 -1.14 -25.43
C GLY A 400 8.84 0.07 -24.60
N THR A 401 9.21 1.28 -24.98
CA THR A 401 8.72 2.51 -24.35
C THR A 401 7.45 2.98 -25.05
N PRO A 402 6.37 3.19 -24.30
CA PRO A 402 5.08 3.39 -24.93
C PRO A 402 4.96 4.74 -25.64
N ASP A 403 5.45 5.84 -25.05
CA ASP A 403 5.12 7.17 -25.54
C ASP A 403 6.25 8.16 -25.25
N LEU A 404 6.42 9.14 -26.13
CA LEU A 404 7.51 10.12 -26.10
C LEU A 404 7.02 11.56 -25.98
N ASP A 405 7.84 12.36 -25.31
CA ASP A 405 7.82 13.81 -25.26
C ASP A 405 9.01 14.32 -26.09
N LEU A 406 8.73 15.08 -27.15
CA LEU A 406 9.74 15.64 -28.06
C LEU A 406 9.75 17.17 -27.97
N GLU A 407 10.95 17.76 -27.76
CA GLU A 407 11.16 19.19 -27.98
C GLU A 407 11.59 19.41 -29.43
N TRP A 408 10.95 20.37 -30.09
CA TRP A 408 11.19 20.67 -31.51
C TRP A 408 11.22 22.17 -31.80
N ALA A 409 11.79 22.55 -32.93
CA ALA A 409 11.79 23.90 -33.45
C ALA A 409 11.68 23.91 -34.98
N ILE A 410 11.10 24.95 -35.52
CA ILE A 410 11.13 25.29 -36.96
C ILE A 410 11.99 26.55 -37.12
N VAL A 411 12.97 26.47 -37.98
CA VAL A 411 13.90 27.55 -38.33
C VAL A 411 13.89 27.71 -39.84
N GLU A 412 13.46 28.85 -40.35
CA GLU A 412 13.38 29.11 -41.81
C GLU A 412 12.64 28.00 -42.57
N GLY A 413 11.61 27.42 -41.98
CA GLY A 413 10.80 26.33 -42.57
C GLY A 413 11.40 24.92 -42.40
N GLU A 414 12.58 24.78 -41.82
CA GLU A 414 13.25 23.49 -41.59
C GLU A 414 12.96 23.00 -40.18
N LEU A 415 12.58 21.70 -40.05
CA LEU A 415 12.29 21.06 -38.77
C LEU A 415 13.57 20.64 -38.04
N TYR A 416 13.69 21.00 -36.80
CA TYR A 416 14.73 20.58 -35.85
C TYR A 416 14.14 19.81 -34.67
N LEU A 417 14.70 18.65 -34.33
CA LEU A 417 14.43 17.93 -33.11
C LEU A 417 15.54 18.22 -32.08
N LEU A 418 15.13 18.67 -30.90
CA LEU A 418 16.04 19.17 -29.88
C LEU A 418 16.24 18.22 -28.72
N GLN A 419 15.23 17.40 -28.41
CA GLN A 419 15.24 16.37 -27.37
C GLN A 419 14.10 15.39 -27.61
N ALA A 420 14.30 14.12 -27.23
CA ALA A 420 13.23 13.13 -27.11
C ALA A 420 13.40 12.39 -25.79
N ARG A 421 12.31 12.16 -25.08
CA ARG A 421 12.33 11.41 -23.82
C ARG A 421 11.01 10.65 -23.61
N PRO A 422 11.03 9.57 -22.81
CA PRO A 422 9.81 8.86 -22.43
C PRO A 422 8.87 9.75 -21.61
N ILE A 423 7.56 9.60 -21.81
CA ILE A 423 6.57 10.27 -20.98
C ILE A 423 6.42 9.50 -19.68
N THR A 424 6.99 10.01 -18.60
CA THR A 424 6.95 9.36 -17.27
C THR A 424 5.64 9.56 -16.53
N SER A 425 4.86 10.60 -16.85
CA SER A 425 3.61 10.93 -16.18
C SER A 425 2.47 9.93 -16.46
N LEU A 426 2.54 9.21 -17.56
CA LEU A 426 1.51 8.26 -18.01
C LEU A 426 1.53 6.93 -17.25
N HIS A 427 2.61 6.61 -16.57
CA HIS A 427 2.71 5.43 -15.71
C HIS A 427 2.18 5.66 -14.29
N ARG A 428 1.58 6.82 -14.04
CA ARG A 428 0.96 7.09 -12.73
C ARG A 428 -0.30 6.25 -12.60
N GLN A 429 -0.25 5.28 -11.71
CA GLN A 429 -1.44 4.56 -11.29
C GLN A 429 -2.48 5.55 -10.76
N THR A 430 -3.75 5.36 -11.10
CA THR A 430 -4.85 6.12 -10.50
C THR A 430 -4.97 5.77 -9.01
N ASP A 431 -5.65 6.59 -8.23
CA ASP A 431 -5.90 6.25 -6.81
C ASP A 431 -6.70 4.96 -6.69
N PHE A 432 -7.61 4.68 -7.63
CA PHE A 432 -8.31 3.41 -7.73
C PHE A 432 -7.34 2.22 -7.92
N GLU A 433 -6.38 2.33 -8.85
CA GLU A 433 -5.39 1.28 -9.05
C GLU A 433 -4.49 1.07 -7.83
N VAL A 434 -4.12 2.14 -7.13
CA VAL A 434 -3.34 2.06 -5.88
C VAL A 434 -4.15 1.45 -4.75
N GLU A 435 -5.46 1.70 -4.70
CA GLU A 435 -6.39 1.10 -3.74
C GLU A 435 -6.48 -0.42 -3.92
N HIS A 436 -6.59 -0.87 -5.18
CA HIS A 436 -6.90 -2.25 -5.54
C HIS A 436 -5.70 -3.08 -5.99
N ASN A 437 -4.49 -2.51 -6.06
CA ASN A 437 -3.31 -3.22 -6.59
C ASN A 437 -2.84 -4.41 -5.75
N LEU A 438 -3.30 -4.54 -4.52
CA LEU A 438 -3.04 -5.66 -3.62
C LEU A 438 -4.25 -6.58 -3.44
N ASP A 439 -5.34 -6.32 -4.15
CA ASP A 439 -6.52 -7.16 -4.11
C ASP A 439 -6.22 -8.51 -4.76
N ASN A 440 -6.84 -9.56 -4.24
CA ASN A 440 -6.74 -10.89 -4.85
C ASN A 440 -8.04 -11.24 -5.60
N GLY A 441 -7.93 -12.13 -6.58
CA GLY A 441 -9.08 -12.65 -7.29
C GLY A 441 -9.98 -13.49 -6.39
N LEU A 442 -11.27 -13.52 -6.72
CA LEU A 442 -12.25 -14.41 -6.12
C LEU A 442 -12.07 -15.84 -6.65
N SER A 443 -12.27 -16.82 -5.79
CA SER A 443 -12.37 -18.22 -6.22
C SER A 443 -13.67 -18.49 -6.98
N SER A 444 -14.74 -17.78 -6.64
CA SER A 444 -16.04 -17.82 -7.28
C SER A 444 -16.89 -16.64 -6.78
N GLU A 445 -17.75 -16.08 -7.63
CA GLU A 445 -18.72 -15.06 -7.22
C GLU A 445 -19.81 -15.57 -6.28
N ASP A 446 -19.99 -16.86 -6.21
CA ASP A 446 -20.91 -17.47 -5.28
C ASP A 446 -20.29 -17.83 -3.93
N GLU A 447 -18.98 -17.57 -3.77
CA GLU A 447 -18.27 -17.85 -2.52
C GLU A 447 -18.71 -16.88 -1.42
N PHE A 448 -18.77 -17.42 -0.20
CA PHE A 448 -19.10 -16.63 0.98
C PHE A 448 -17.84 -16.29 1.77
N TYR A 449 -17.69 -15.01 2.12
CA TYR A 449 -16.59 -14.49 2.92
C TYR A 449 -17.10 -13.84 4.20
N THR A 450 -16.27 -13.87 5.25
CA THR A 450 -16.62 -13.30 6.55
C THR A 450 -15.46 -12.54 7.17
N ARG A 451 -15.79 -11.50 7.94
CA ARG A 451 -14.87 -10.79 8.82
C ARG A 451 -14.89 -11.32 10.26
N ALA A 452 -15.82 -12.18 10.61
CA ALA A 452 -15.86 -12.79 11.94
C ALA A 452 -14.49 -13.43 12.25
N ASN A 453 -14.04 -13.36 13.49
CA ASN A 453 -12.72 -13.79 13.99
C ASN A 453 -11.53 -12.95 13.49
N VAL A 454 -11.50 -12.59 12.20
CA VAL A 454 -10.37 -11.85 11.61
C VAL A 454 -10.49 -10.36 11.89
N GLY A 455 -11.70 -9.83 11.89
CA GLY A 455 -11.94 -8.40 12.12
C GLY A 455 -11.54 -7.89 13.51
N GLU A 456 -11.25 -8.77 14.46
CA GLU A 456 -10.72 -8.39 15.79
C GLU A 456 -9.19 -8.18 15.76
N VAL A 457 -8.48 -8.99 14.99
CA VAL A 457 -7.00 -8.97 14.96
C VAL A 457 -6.45 -8.15 13.78
N LEU A 458 -7.25 -7.98 12.74
CA LEU A 458 -6.98 -7.21 11.54
C LEU A 458 -8.16 -6.29 11.20
N PRO A 459 -8.50 -5.34 12.07
CA PRO A 459 -9.55 -4.37 11.78
C PRO A 459 -9.08 -3.38 10.71
N GLY A 460 -9.87 -3.21 9.64
CA GLY A 460 -9.56 -2.29 8.55
C GLY A 460 -8.45 -2.75 7.61
N ALA A 461 -7.89 -1.80 6.86
CA ALA A 461 -6.87 -2.06 5.85
C ALA A 461 -5.52 -2.45 6.48
N ILE A 462 -4.81 -3.35 5.85
CA ILE A 462 -3.52 -3.89 6.28
C ILE A 462 -2.40 -3.29 5.41
N SER A 463 -1.20 -3.11 5.96
CA SER A 463 -0.03 -2.66 5.20
C SER A 463 0.38 -3.70 4.15
N ALA A 464 1.09 -3.29 3.08
CA ALA A 464 1.52 -4.21 2.03
C ALA A 464 2.37 -5.36 2.57
N LEU A 465 3.40 -5.06 3.36
CA LEU A 465 4.23 -6.08 4.02
C LEU A 465 3.44 -6.90 5.04
N GLY A 466 2.48 -6.29 5.74
CA GLY A 466 1.62 -7.01 6.68
C GLY A 466 0.75 -8.04 5.97
N LEU A 467 0.15 -7.66 4.83
CA LEU A 467 -0.60 -8.59 3.98
C LEU A 467 0.27 -9.74 3.48
N GLU A 468 1.45 -9.40 2.95
CA GLU A 468 2.35 -10.41 2.40
C GLU A 468 2.83 -11.39 3.47
N LEU A 469 3.33 -10.92 4.61
CA LEU A 469 3.78 -11.77 5.72
C LEU A 469 2.65 -12.68 6.22
N PHE A 470 1.47 -12.11 6.46
CA PHE A 470 0.34 -12.84 6.98
C PHE A 470 -0.15 -13.91 6.01
N LEU A 471 -0.40 -13.51 4.75
CA LEU A 471 -0.95 -14.41 3.74
C LEU A 471 0.04 -15.49 3.33
N HIS A 472 1.31 -15.12 3.13
CA HIS A 472 2.35 -16.08 2.80
C HIS A 472 2.48 -17.14 3.90
N SER A 473 2.55 -16.71 5.16
CA SER A 473 2.69 -17.58 6.30
C SER A 473 1.48 -18.50 6.50
N PHE A 474 0.26 -17.94 6.45
CA PHE A 474 -0.96 -18.73 6.64
C PHE A 474 -1.25 -19.66 5.46
N ASN A 475 -1.11 -19.19 4.21
CA ASN A 475 -1.37 -20.04 3.05
C ASN A 475 -0.37 -21.19 2.94
N ILE A 476 0.93 -20.90 3.03
CA ILE A 476 1.95 -21.95 2.87
C ILE A 476 1.91 -22.93 4.03
N VAL A 477 1.96 -22.44 5.25
CA VAL A 477 2.08 -23.31 6.43
C VAL A 477 0.78 -24.02 6.74
N PHE A 478 -0.34 -23.28 6.72
CA PHE A 478 -1.64 -23.83 7.03
C PHE A 478 -2.07 -24.83 5.97
N MET A 479 -2.06 -24.44 4.71
CA MET A 479 -2.54 -25.30 3.63
C MET A 479 -1.66 -26.52 3.42
N GLU A 480 -0.35 -26.39 3.50
CA GLU A 480 0.56 -27.54 3.36
C GLU A 480 0.35 -28.58 4.47
N ARG A 481 0.24 -28.14 5.73
CA ARG A 481 0.06 -29.06 6.85
C ARG A 481 -1.36 -29.65 6.93
N VAL A 482 -2.38 -28.86 6.62
CA VAL A 482 -3.77 -29.34 6.53
C VAL A 482 -3.91 -30.34 5.38
N ARG A 483 -3.24 -30.10 4.25
CA ARG A 483 -3.18 -31.08 3.14
C ARG A 483 -2.45 -32.34 3.52
N LYS A 484 -1.26 -32.26 4.14
CA LYS A 484 -0.49 -33.42 4.62
C LYS A 484 -1.31 -34.24 5.62
N ALA A 485 -2.09 -33.62 6.47
CA ALA A 485 -3.01 -34.27 7.40
C ALA A 485 -4.27 -34.83 6.71
N ARG A 486 -4.48 -34.53 5.41
CA ARG A 486 -5.67 -34.94 4.63
C ARG A 486 -7.00 -34.45 5.25
N ILE A 487 -6.97 -33.30 5.91
CA ILE A 487 -8.14 -32.67 6.52
C ILE A 487 -8.95 -31.92 5.47
N SER A 488 -8.28 -31.35 4.47
CA SER A 488 -8.89 -30.67 3.33
C SER A 488 -8.27 -31.12 2.02
N THR A 489 -9.08 -31.20 0.97
CA THR A 489 -8.65 -31.47 -0.41
C THR A 489 -8.42 -30.18 -1.19
N LEU A 490 -8.85 -29.03 -0.64
CA LEU A 490 -8.67 -27.74 -1.26
C LEU A 490 -7.23 -27.25 -1.00
N CYS A 491 -6.40 -27.36 -2.00
CA CYS A 491 -5.08 -26.75 -1.99
C CYS A 491 -4.84 -26.14 -3.37
N PRO A 492 -4.88 -24.82 -3.51
CA PRO A 492 -4.51 -24.20 -4.77
C PRO A 492 -3.03 -24.47 -5.01
N LYS A 493 -2.71 -24.86 -6.21
CA LYS A 493 -1.33 -25.00 -6.68
C LYS A 493 -0.71 -23.62 -6.97
N SER A 494 -1.54 -22.60 -7.15
CA SER A 494 -1.13 -21.24 -7.51
C SER A 494 -1.11 -20.30 -6.31
N VAL A 495 -0.06 -19.48 -6.22
CA VAL A 495 0.06 -18.34 -5.26
C VAL A 495 -1.01 -17.27 -5.50
N TYR A 496 -1.54 -17.16 -6.71
CA TYR A 496 -2.52 -16.13 -7.08
C TYR A 496 -3.95 -16.48 -6.65
N PHE A 497 -4.30 -17.75 -6.59
CA PHE A 497 -5.58 -18.20 -6.06
C PHE A 497 -5.45 -18.53 -4.58
N ARG A 498 -6.10 -17.75 -3.76
CA ARG A 498 -6.18 -17.92 -2.31
C ARG A 498 -7.62 -18.26 -1.96
N PRO A 499 -8.05 -19.51 -2.07
CA PRO A 499 -9.45 -19.90 -1.84
C PRO A 499 -9.90 -19.66 -0.42
N SER A 500 -8.96 -19.47 0.52
CA SER A 500 -9.24 -19.24 1.94
C SER A 500 -9.56 -17.79 2.27
N SER A 501 -9.36 -16.85 1.35
CA SER A 501 -9.55 -15.42 1.66
C SER A 501 -9.75 -14.56 0.43
N VAL A 502 -10.42 -13.43 0.64
CA VAL A 502 -10.46 -12.32 -0.31
C VAL A 502 -9.87 -11.07 0.33
N ILE A 503 -9.14 -10.30 -0.47
CA ILE A 503 -8.62 -9.00 -0.10
C ILE A 503 -9.23 -7.99 -1.05
N VAL A 504 -9.90 -7.00 -0.49
CA VAL A 504 -10.46 -5.87 -1.24
C VAL A 504 -10.08 -4.58 -0.53
N SER A 505 -9.51 -3.63 -1.25
CA SER A 505 -9.01 -2.36 -0.69
C SER A 505 -8.14 -2.61 0.56
N ARG A 506 -7.26 -3.64 0.50
CA ARG A 506 -6.39 -4.11 1.58
C ARG A 506 -7.12 -4.62 2.84
N ASN A 507 -8.42 -4.78 2.79
CA ASN A 507 -9.18 -5.40 3.87
C ASN A 507 -9.28 -6.91 3.65
N TYR A 508 -8.98 -7.67 4.70
CA TYR A 508 -8.95 -9.12 4.65
C TYR A 508 -10.27 -9.72 5.11
N MET A 509 -10.81 -10.65 4.33
CA MET A 509 -11.96 -11.47 4.71
C MET A 509 -11.66 -12.95 4.46
N MET A 510 -12.06 -13.80 5.39
CA MET A 510 -11.84 -15.24 5.33
C MET A 510 -12.99 -15.93 4.59
N SER A 511 -12.67 -16.90 3.74
CA SER A 511 -13.69 -17.76 3.14
C SER A 511 -14.38 -18.61 4.20
N LEU A 512 -15.70 -18.71 4.11
CA LEU A 512 -16.49 -19.57 4.99
C LEU A 512 -16.22 -21.07 4.76
N ILE A 513 -15.78 -21.47 3.55
CA ILE A 513 -15.45 -22.86 3.24
C ILE A 513 -14.29 -23.33 4.12
N ASP A 514 -13.25 -22.54 4.28
CA ASP A 514 -12.08 -22.95 5.06
C ASP A 514 -12.35 -23.04 6.56
N GLY A 515 -13.30 -22.23 7.05
CA GLY A 515 -13.77 -22.30 8.42
C GLY A 515 -14.69 -23.49 8.69
N MET A 516 -15.25 -24.09 7.64
CA MET A 516 -16.34 -25.05 7.74
C MET A 516 -16.04 -26.33 7.00
N PHE A 517 -15.27 -27.17 7.59
CA PHE A 517 -14.89 -28.48 7.03
C PHE A 517 -16.04 -29.48 6.92
N GLN A 518 -17.32 -29.08 7.09
CA GLN A 518 -18.38 -30.04 7.27
C GLN A 518 -19.66 -29.59 6.61
N HIS A 519 -20.15 -30.43 5.75
CA HIS A 519 -21.48 -30.35 5.17
C HIS A 519 -22.37 -31.37 5.87
N SER A 520 -23.42 -30.88 6.45
CA SER A 520 -24.58 -31.68 6.75
C SER A 520 -25.62 -31.41 5.67
N GLU A 521 -26.16 -32.41 5.04
CA GLU A 521 -27.28 -32.29 4.10
C GLU A 521 -28.57 -31.77 4.77
N LYS A 522 -28.55 -31.68 6.08
CA LYS A 522 -29.67 -31.21 6.88
C LYS A 522 -29.34 -29.87 7.55
N LYS A 523 -30.29 -28.94 7.52
CA LYS A 523 -30.30 -27.68 8.29
C LYS A 523 -30.46 -28.00 9.79
N ASP A 524 -29.53 -28.74 10.37
CA ASP A 524 -29.63 -29.21 11.73
C ASP A 524 -28.83 -28.33 12.70
N LEU A 525 -29.09 -28.57 13.98
CA LEU A 525 -28.43 -27.91 15.11
C LEU A 525 -26.90 -28.07 15.02
N LEU A 526 -26.39 -29.16 14.43
CA LEU A 526 -24.97 -29.42 14.29
C LEU A 526 -24.32 -28.39 13.35
N THR A 527 -24.97 -28.07 12.23
CA THR A 527 -24.48 -27.06 11.28
C THR A 527 -24.49 -25.66 11.92
N LYS A 528 -25.59 -25.26 12.55
CA LYS A 528 -25.67 -23.98 13.29
C LYS A 528 -24.62 -23.93 14.41
N GLY A 529 -24.41 -25.00 15.13
CA GLY A 529 -23.41 -25.08 16.20
C GLY A 529 -21.98 -25.05 15.69
N LEU A 530 -21.70 -25.57 14.51
CA LEU A 530 -20.39 -25.48 13.87
C LEU A 530 -20.06 -24.04 13.45
N PHE A 531 -21.02 -23.32 12.83
CA PHE A 531 -20.88 -21.90 12.55
C PHE A 531 -20.60 -21.14 13.84
N PHE A 532 -21.37 -21.39 14.87
CA PHE A 532 -21.17 -20.75 16.16
C PHE A 532 -19.81 -21.08 16.79
N GLY A 533 -19.42 -22.36 16.76
CA GLY A 533 -18.12 -22.79 17.30
C GLY A 533 -16.92 -22.22 16.56
N THR A 534 -17.06 -21.99 15.25
CA THR A 534 -15.97 -21.46 14.41
C THR A 534 -15.95 -19.94 14.38
N LEU A 535 -17.12 -19.30 14.24
CA LEU A 535 -17.25 -17.86 14.01
C LEU A 535 -17.71 -17.11 15.27
N GLY A 536 -18.10 -17.85 16.31
CA GLY A 536 -18.51 -17.29 17.61
C GLY A 536 -19.92 -16.73 17.64
N ARG A 537 -20.68 -16.86 16.53
CA ARG A 537 -22.08 -16.40 16.46
C ARG A 537 -22.92 -17.28 15.53
N CYS A 538 -24.24 -17.26 15.72
CA CYS A 538 -25.20 -17.85 14.81
C CYS A 538 -25.62 -16.85 13.75
N PHE A 539 -25.83 -17.33 12.54
CA PHE A 539 -26.48 -16.53 11.49
C PHE A 539 -27.98 -16.69 11.63
N GLU A 540 -28.69 -15.57 11.82
CA GLU A 540 -30.14 -15.57 11.91
C GLU A 540 -30.81 -15.81 10.55
N SER A 541 -30.11 -15.49 9.47
CA SER A 541 -30.63 -15.70 8.12
C SER A 541 -30.43 -17.15 7.68
N ASP A 542 -31.47 -17.95 7.75
CA ASP A 542 -31.54 -19.28 7.17
C ASP A 542 -31.16 -19.29 5.68
N ASP A 543 -31.29 -18.15 5.01
CA ASP A 543 -30.97 -17.95 3.60
C ASP A 543 -29.46 -18.06 3.33
N VAL A 544 -28.57 -17.48 4.14
CA VAL A 544 -27.12 -17.59 3.97
C VAL A 544 -26.69 -19.06 4.15
N VAL A 545 -27.20 -19.71 5.19
CA VAL A 545 -26.91 -21.13 5.43
C VAL A 545 -27.46 -22.01 4.32
N ALA A 546 -28.69 -21.74 3.85
CA ALA A 546 -29.31 -22.48 2.76
C ALA A 546 -28.54 -22.34 1.44
N LYS A 547 -28.20 -21.14 1.04
CA LYS A 547 -27.41 -20.86 -0.18
C LYS A 547 -26.01 -21.44 -0.10
N PHE A 548 -25.38 -21.36 1.08
CA PHE A 548 -24.09 -21.99 1.30
C PHE A 548 -24.17 -23.51 1.13
N LEU A 549 -25.17 -24.18 1.71
CA LEU A 549 -25.38 -25.64 1.59
C LEU A 549 -25.78 -26.02 0.16
N GLU A 550 -26.54 -25.21 -0.54
CA GLU A 550 -26.92 -25.42 -1.95
C GLU A 550 -25.68 -25.43 -2.85
N ARG A 551 -24.80 -24.46 -2.66
CA ARG A 551 -23.54 -24.34 -3.40
C ARG A 551 -22.57 -25.48 -3.15
N HIS A 552 -22.39 -25.83 -1.88
CA HIS A 552 -21.39 -26.80 -1.43
C HIS A 552 -21.98 -28.19 -1.12
N GLY A 553 -23.22 -28.43 -1.49
CA GLY A 553 -24.03 -29.60 -1.13
C GLY A 553 -23.56 -30.96 -1.67
N ARG A 554 -22.41 -31.00 -2.34
CA ARG A 554 -21.66 -32.25 -2.54
C ARG A 554 -20.60 -32.34 -1.44
N PRO A 555 -20.67 -33.35 -0.57
CA PRO A 555 -19.69 -33.50 0.48
C PRO A 555 -18.29 -33.59 -0.17
N LEU A 556 -17.42 -32.67 0.18
CA LEU A 556 -15.99 -32.89 0.05
C LEU A 556 -15.76 -34.28 0.64
N ARG A 557 -15.19 -35.24 -0.12
CA ARG A 557 -14.91 -36.62 0.32
C ARG A 557 -13.96 -36.57 1.51
N THR A 558 -14.48 -36.26 2.68
CA THR A 558 -13.76 -36.24 3.93
C THR A 558 -14.23 -37.43 4.72
N ASP A 559 -13.27 -38.25 5.15
CA ASP A 559 -13.52 -39.40 5.98
C ASP A 559 -13.85 -38.93 7.43
N PRO A 560 -15.11 -39.07 7.91
CA PRO A 560 -15.48 -38.62 9.26
C PRO A 560 -14.63 -39.33 10.34
N LEU A 561 -14.26 -40.58 10.13
CA LEU A 561 -13.44 -41.30 11.08
C LEU A 561 -12.05 -40.71 11.23
N ARG A 562 -11.43 -40.32 10.12
CA ARG A 562 -10.11 -39.65 10.16
C ARG A 562 -10.16 -38.31 10.90
N ARG A 563 -11.26 -37.55 10.80
CA ARG A 563 -11.43 -36.33 11.55
C ARG A 563 -11.51 -36.53 13.05
N VAL A 564 -12.29 -37.53 13.46
CA VAL A 564 -12.37 -37.90 14.88
C VAL A 564 -10.99 -38.36 15.37
N VAL A 565 -10.30 -39.19 14.59
CA VAL A 565 -8.93 -39.65 14.92
C VAL A 565 -7.98 -38.44 15.00
N PHE A 566 -8.09 -37.51 14.08
CA PHE A 566 -7.27 -36.30 14.13
C PHE A 566 -7.55 -35.41 15.36
N LEU A 567 -8.82 -35.21 15.73
CA LEU A 567 -9.19 -34.45 16.92
C LEU A 567 -8.70 -35.11 18.21
N VAL A 568 -8.82 -36.45 18.29
CA VAL A 568 -8.28 -37.25 19.42
C VAL A 568 -6.75 -37.11 19.47
N TRP A 569 -6.09 -37.28 18.35
CA TRP A 569 -4.64 -37.10 18.24
C TRP A 569 -4.20 -35.68 18.59
N ALA A 570 -4.90 -34.65 18.07
CA ALA A 570 -4.65 -33.24 18.42
C ALA A 570 -4.80 -32.97 19.92
N GLN A 571 -5.83 -33.55 20.55
CA GLN A 571 -6.04 -33.46 21.99
C GLN A 571 -4.90 -34.12 22.78
N LEU A 572 -4.40 -35.26 22.35
CA LEU A 572 -3.29 -35.97 23.02
C LEU A 572 -1.97 -35.22 22.86
N LYS A 573 -1.76 -34.58 21.71
CA LYS A 573 -0.50 -33.91 21.32
C LYS A 573 -0.47 -32.39 21.59
N LYS A 574 -1.57 -31.78 22.06
CA LYS A 574 -1.66 -30.33 22.21
C LYS A 574 -0.57 -29.72 23.11
N GLY A 575 -0.18 -30.42 24.18
CA GLY A 575 0.90 -29.96 25.05
C GLY A 575 2.26 -29.94 24.40
N ASP A 576 2.54 -30.96 23.56
CA ASP A 576 3.77 -31.05 22.79
C ASP A 576 3.85 -29.90 21.77
N TYR A 577 2.72 -29.61 21.08
CA TYR A 577 2.66 -28.50 20.10
C TYR A 577 2.84 -27.15 20.74
N MET A 578 2.21 -26.89 21.89
CA MET A 578 2.38 -25.64 22.61
C MET A 578 3.83 -25.44 23.04
N LYS A 579 4.46 -26.48 23.59
CA LYS A 579 5.86 -26.45 23.99
C LYS A 579 6.79 -26.18 22.79
N VAL A 580 6.60 -26.91 21.68
CA VAL A 580 7.39 -26.73 20.48
C VAL A 580 7.23 -25.30 19.93
N ALA A 581 6.02 -24.76 19.90
CA ALA A 581 5.78 -23.39 19.49
C ALA A 581 6.44 -22.35 20.40
N GLN A 582 6.37 -22.57 21.73
CA GLN A 582 7.05 -21.72 22.71
C GLN A 582 8.57 -21.76 22.57
N ASP A 583 9.14 -22.95 22.38
CA ASP A 583 10.58 -23.11 22.19
C ASP A 583 11.04 -22.51 20.83
N SER A 584 10.23 -22.59 19.80
CA SER A 584 10.48 -21.94 18.50
C SER A 584 10.59 -20.42 18.64
N ILE A 585 9.71 -19.80 19.43
CA ILE A 585 9.73 -18.34 19.64
C ILE A 585 10.90 -17.87 20.51
N LYS A 586 11.30 -18.64 21.51
CA LYS A 586 12.45 -18.26 22.38
C LYS A 586 13.73 -18.01 21.57
N ASN A 587 13.91 -18.72 20.49
CA ASN A 587 15.09 -18.66 19.63
C ASN A 587 14.82 -17.93 18.29
N PHE A 588 13.63 -17.34 18.14
CA PHE A 588 13.26 -16.66 16.92
C PHE A 588 13.71 -15.20 16.96
N GLU A 589 14.85 -14.92 16.36
CA GLU A 589 15.45 -13.59 16.26
C GLU A 589 15.90 -13.34 14.81
N ILE A 590 15.82 -12.10 14.38
CA ILE A 590 16.39 -11.64 13.10
C ILE A 590 17.66 -10.85 13.44
N PRO A 591 18.87 -11.42 13.22
CA PRO A 591 20.12 -10.87 13.75
C PRO A 591 20.61 -9.69 12.90
N LEU A 592 19.96 -8.53 13.02
CA LEU A 592 20.37 -7.30 12.35
C LEU A 592 21.35 -6.50 13.21
N LYS A 593 22.49 -6.11 12.62
CA LYS A 593 23.46 -5.19 13.23
C LYS A 593 23.27 -3.77 12.67
N ASP A 594 23.70 -2.75 13.39
CA ASP A 594 23.62 -1.36 12.93
C ASP A 594 24.58 -1.07 11.77
N GLU A 595 25.66 -1.85 11.68
CA GLU A 595 26.67 -1.77 10.64
C GLU A 595 26.18 -2.31 9.27
N HIS A 596 25.14 -3.15 9.27
CA HIS A 596 24.61 -3.71 8.03
C HIS A 596 24.02 -2.60 7.15
N SER A 597 24.26 -2.69 5.84
CA SER A 597 23.59 -1.90 4.82
C SER A 597 22.12 -2.29 4.71
N ALA A 598 21.31 -1.44 4.09
CA ALA A 598 19.89 -1.75 3.83
C ALA A 598 19.73 -3.03 2.99
N GLN A 599 20.63 -3.29 2.02
CA GLN A 599 20.61 -4.51 1.22
C GLN A 599 20.91 -5.75 2.08
N GLU A 600 21.93 -5.72 2.95
CA GLU A 600 22.24 -6.84 3.84
C GLU A 600 21.13 -7.11 4.84
N MET A 601 20.52 -6.05 5.39
CA MET A 601 19.34 -6.20 6.28
C MET A 601 18.17 -6.85 5.55
N TYR A 602 17.87 -6.40 4.32
CA TYR A 602 16.85 -7.01 3.47
C TYR A 602 17.13 -8.48 3.21
N ASP A 603 18.36 -8.83 2.84
CA ASP A 603 18.77 -10.21 2.54
C ASP A 603 18.61 -11.13 3.75
N ILE A 604 18.87 -10.64 4.97
CA ILE A 604 18.67 -11.38 6.22
C ILE A 604 17.18 -11.55 6.48
N ILE A 605 16.37 -10.50 6.35
CA ILE A 605 14.92 -10.53 6.57
C ILE A 605 14.24 -11.47 5.56
N SER A 606 14.58 -11.33 4.27
CA SER A 606 13.91 -12.07 3.18
C SER A 606 14.07 -13.60 3.30
N ARG A 607 15.24 -14.07 3.79
CA ARG A 607 15.50 -15.51 4.02
C ARG A 607 14.55 -16.12 5.06
N THR A 608 14.02 -15.33 5.97
CA THR A 608 13.19 -15.78 7.09
C THR A 608 11.79 -15.18 7.06
N PHE A 609 11.37 -14.54 5.93
CA PHE A 609 10.11 -13.81 5.83
C PHE A 609 8.87 -14.72 5.81
N VAL A 610 8.80 -15.60 6.80
CA VAL A 610 7.67 -16.49 7.09
C VAL A 610 7.57 -16.67 8.60
N LEU A 611 6.38 -16.53 9.16
CA LEU A 611 6.15 -16.81 10.58
C LEU A 611 6.47 -18.29 10.89
N PRO A 612 7.04 -18.58 12.06
CA PRO A 612 7.41 -19.96 12.39
C PRO A 612 6.24 -20.93 12.20
N PRO A 613 6.39 -21.97 11.37
CA PRO A 613 5.31 -22.89 11.02
C PRO A 613 4.67 -23.58 12.22
N GLU A 614 5.46 -23.84 13.25
CA GLU A 614 5.02 -24.48 14.50
C GLU A 614 4.05 -23.59 15.27
N VAL A 615 4.27 -22.27 15.24
CA VAL A 615 3.45 -21.28 15.94
C VAL A 615 2.09 -21.16 15.26
N ILE A 616 2.06 -21.03 13.93
CA ILE A 616 0.81 -20.98 13.16
C ILE A 616 0.03 -22.28 13.32
N PHE A 617 0.69 -23.42 13.18
CA PHE A 617 0.04 -24.73 13.31
C PHE A 617 -0.53 -24.92 14.72
N ASN A 618 0.20 -24.51 15.76
CA ASN A 618 -0.28 -24.52 17.13
C ASN A 618 -1.55 -23.66 17.29
N LEU A 619 -1.57 -22.45 16.76
CA LEU A 619 -2.76 -21.58 16.79
C LEU A 619 -3.96 -22.27 16.14
N VAL A 620 -3.77 -22.87 14.97
CA VAL A 620 -4.83 -23.59 14.25
C VAL A 620 -5.38 -24.75 15.07
N ILE A 621 -4.52 -25.61 15.61
CA ILE A 621 -4.91 -26.75 16.43
C ILE A 621 -5.67 -26.29 17.68
N CYS A 622 -5.15 -25.29 18.39
CA CYS A 622 -5.78 -24.75 19.59
C CYS A 622 -7.13 -24.11 19.27
N SER A 623 -7.26 -23.41 18.12
CA SER A 623 -8.53 -22.84 17.68
C SER A 623 -9.56 -23.91 17.33
N MET A 624 -9.15 -24.98 16.61
CA MET A 624 -10.02 -26.13 16.31
C MET A 624 -10.51 -26.83 17.57
N LEU A 625 -9.62 -27.10 18.52
CA LEU A 625 -10.00 -27.74 19.79
C LEU A 625 -10.91 -26.83 20.63
N SER A 626 -10.64 -25.54 20.68
CA SER A 626 -11.50 -24.56 21.35
C SER A 626 -12.90 -24.55 20.75
N SER A 627 -13.01 -24.48 19.43
CA SER A 627 -14.31 -24.54 18.72
C SER A 627 -15.04 -25.83 19.00
N PHE A 628 -14.35 -26.97 18.96
CA PHE A 628 -14.94 -28.28 19.24
C PHE A 628 -15.50 -28.37 20.66
N TYR A 629 -14.73 -28.00 21.68
CA TYR A 629 -15.20 -28.07 23.06
C TYR A 629 -16.34 -27.09 23.36
N ASN A 630 -16.30 -25.87 22.79
CA ASN A 630 -17.39 -24.90 22.88
C ASN A 630 -18.67 -25.45 22.26
N LEU A 631 -18.57 -26.11 21.11
CA LEU A 631 -19.70 -26.77 20.47
C LEU A 631 -20.25 -27.88 21.35
N MET A 632 -19.41 -28.71 21.97
CA MET A 632 -19.86 -29.79 22.85
C MET A 632 -20.59 -29.25 24.08
N VAL A 633 -20.13 -28.16 24.68
CA VAL A 633 -20.83 -27.50 25.82
C VAL A 633 -22.19 -26.97 25.33
N LEU A 634 -22.22 -26.26 24.21
CA LEU A 634 -23.45 -25.71 23.61
C LEU A 634 -24.48 -26.80 23.36
N MET A 635 -24.09 -27.91 22.71
CA MET A 635 -24.95 -29.05 22.41
C MET A 635 -25.45 -29.76 23.66
N THR A 636 -24.63 -29.78 24.72
CA THR A 636 -25.02 -30.40 25.99
C THR A 636 -26.09 -29.57 26.73
N ILE A 637 -26.06 -28.25 26.62
CA ILE A 637 -27.06 -27.34 27.20
C ILE A 637 -28.31 -27.31 26.35
N GLY A 638 -28.17 -27.07 25.03
CA GLY A 638 -29.26 -26.78 24.09
C GLY A 638 -30.04 -27.98 23.62
N SER A 639 -29.85 -29.20 23.97
CA SER A 639 -30.47 -30.42 23.41
C SER A 639 -30.29 -30.58 21.89
N PHE A 640 -29.94 -31.79 21.47
CA PHE A 640 -29.60 -32.11 20.05
C PHE A 640 -30.73 -31.85 19.04
N HIS A 641 -31.95 -31.59 19.50
CA HIS A 641 -33.15 -31.43 18.66
C HIS A 641 -33.89 -30.09 18.89
N GLY A 642 -33.29 -29.18 19.70
CA GLY A 642 -33.91 -27.88 20.05
C GLY A 642 -33.23 -26.68 19.38
N ASP A 643 -33.94 -25.56 19.37
CA ASP A 643 -33.38 -24.30 18.86
C ASP A 643 -32.33 -23.75 19.83
N LEU A 644 -31.29 -23.11 19.24
CA LEU A 644 -30.31 -22.36 20.02
C LEU A 644 -30.91 -21.00 20.40
N THR A 645 -31.43 -20.93 21.62
CA THR A 645 -32.05 -19.69 22.14
C THR A 645 -31.00 -18.78 22.81
N PRO A 646 -31.27 -17.49 22.96
CA PRO A 646 -30.38 -16.57 23.66
C PRO A 646 -30.03 -17.04 25.08
N GLU A 647 -30.95 -17.70 25.77
CA GLU A 647 -30.75 -18.22 27.11
C GLU A 647 -29.69 -19.34 27.16
N VAL A 648 -29.66 -20.18 26.13
CA VAL A 648 -28.62 -21.22 25.98
C VAL A 648 -27.24 -20.58 25.83
N PHE A 649 -27.11 -19.50 25.05
CA PHE A 649 -25.86 -18.78 24.91
C PHE A 649 -25.45 -18.09 26.22
N ALA A 650 -26.39 -17.49 26.93
CA ALA A 650 -26.15 -16.87 28.22
C ALA A 650 -25.68 -17.91 29.28
N ASP A 651 -26.21 -19.13 29.26
CA ASP A 651 -25.78 -20.22 30.12
C ASP A 651 -24.37 -20.72 29.76
N VAL A 652 -24.05 -20.86 28.45
CA VAL A 652 -22.68 -21.17 28.00
C VAL A 652 -21.71 -20.10 28.49
N ALA A 653 -22.07 -18.82 28.33
CA ALA A 653 -21.26 -17.72 28.82
C ALA A 653 -21.02 -17.77 30.33
N THR A 654 -22.05 -18.09 31.11
CA THR A 654 -21.95 -18.26 32.57
C THR A 654 -20.99 -19.40 32.93
N LEU A 655 -21.07 -20.54 32.29
CA LEU A 655 -20.19 -21.69 32.54
C LEU A 655 -18.72 -21.41 32.16
N LEU A 656 -18.51 -20.58 31.16
CA LEU A 656 -17.18 -20.21 30.66
C LEU A 656 -16.59 -18.97 31.35
N SER A 657 -17.32 -18.34 32.30
CA SER A 657 -16.78 -17.24 33.10
C SER A 657 -15.66 -17.72 34.05
N LYS A 658 -14.81 -16.78 34.51
CA LYS A 658 -13.68 -17.04 35.43
C LYS A 658 -12.67 -18.05 34.87
N CYS A 659 -12.18 -17.78 33.67
CA CYS A 659 -11.02 -18.45 33.08
C CYS A 659 -9.72 -17.79 33.56
N GLN A 660 -9.22 -18.12 34.76
CA GLN A 660 -8.09 -17.46 35.41
C GLN A 660 -6.73 -17.65 34.72
N GLU A 661 -6.59 -18.54 33.73
CA GLU A 661 -5.32 -18.85 33.07
C GLU A 661 -5.19 -18.24 31.63
N VAL A 662 -5.98 -17.22 31.32
CA VAL A 662 -5.97 -16.62 29.99
C VAL A 662 -4.95 -15.48 29.95
N GLU A 663 -3.97 -15.52 29.04
CA GLU A 663 -2.91 -14.50 28.92
C GLU A 663 -3.48 -13.09 28.68
N SER A 664 -4.64 -12.98 28.00
CA SER A 664 -5.32 -11.70 27.80
C SER A 664 -5.91 -11.11 29.08
N ALA A 665 -6.13 -11.91 30.14
CA ALA A 665 -6.60 -11.45 31.46
C ALA A 665 -5.45 -10.99 32.36
N ASP A 666 -4.20 -11.36 32.07
CA ASP A 666 -3.01 -10.92 32.81
C ASP A 666 -2.76 -9.40 32.68
N VAL A 667 -2.98 -8.85 31.45
CA VAL A 667 -2.75 -7.42 31.18
C VAL A 667 -3.63 -6.50 32.06
N PRO A 668 -4.96 -6.68 32.14
CA PRO A 668 -5.80 -5.88 33.05
C PRO A 668 -5.37 -5.98 34.52
N SER A 669 -5.01 -7.18 34.99
CA SER A 669 -4.53 -7.39 36.37
C SER A 669 -3.27 -6.59 36.64
N ARG A 670 -2.26 -6.68 35.78
CA ARG A 670 -1.00 -5.91 35.92
C ARG A 670 -1.22 -4.41 35.80
N LEU A 671 -2.12 -3.96 34.94
CA LEU A 671 -2.48 -2.54 34.84
C LEU A 671 -3.15 -2.04 36.11
N LYS A 672 -4.02 -2.86 36.73
CA LYS A 672 -4.64 -2.56 38.01
C LYS A 672 -3.60 -2.45 39.12
N ASP A 673 -2.69 -3.41 39.22
CA ASP A 673 -1.62 -3.42 40.20
C ASP A 673 -0.70 -2.21 40.05
N LEU A 674 -0.32 -1.89 38.81
CA LEU A 674 0.52 -0.73 38.48
C LEU A 674 -0.20 0.59 38.77
N SER A 675 -1.48 0.73 38.43
CA SER A 675 -2.27 1.92 38.75
C SER A 675 -2.44 2.08 40.27
N GLY A 676 -2.60 0.98 41.03
CA GLY A 676 -2.61 0.97 42.51
C GLY A 676 -1.28 1.42 43.09
N ALA A 677 -0.18 0.93 42.60
CA ALA A 677 1.15 1.36 42.98
C ALA A 677 1.38 2.85 42.65
N LEU A 678 0.98 3.32 41.46
CA LEU A 678 1.09 4.73 41.08
C LEU A 678 0.32 5.64 42.03
N ARG A 679 -0.90 5.30 42.41
CA ARG A 679 -1.68 6.07 43.42
C ARG A 679 -0.96 6.18 44.74
N LYS A 680 -0.28 5.12 45.17
CA LYS A 680 0.44 5.07 46.45
C LYS A 680 1.77 5.84 46.44
N PHE A 681 2.57 5.65 45.40
CA PHE A 681 3.94 6.18 45.32
C PHE A 681 4.03 7.53 44.62
N ARG A 682 3.09 7.84 43.69
CA ARG A 682 3.07 9.06 42.88
C ARG A 682 1.63 9.58 42.63
N PRO A 683 0.97 10.11 43.69
CA PRO A 683 -0.44 10.54 43.61
C PRO A 683 -0.72 11.60 42.55
N ASP A 684 0.27 12.37 42.14
CA ASP A 684 0.21 13.40 41.07
C ASP A 684 0.47 12.87 39.65
N PHE A 685 0.66 11.55 39.47
CA PHE A 685 1.01 10.92 38.22
C PHE A 685 0.04 11.28 37.06
N GLY A 686 -1.27 11.32 37.35
CA GLY A 686 -2.30 11.69 36.37
C GLY A 686 -2.23 13.13 35.89
N LYS A 687 -1.44 14.01 36.56
CA LYS A 687 -1.25 15.42 36.18
C LYS A 687 0.06 15.68 35.47
N LEU A 688 0.93 14.70 35.35
CA LEU A 688 2.22 14.82 34.69
C LEU A 688 2.05 14.97 33.19
N SER A 689 3.01 15.61 32.53
CA SER A 689 3.10 15.51 31.06
C SER A 689 3.40 14.06 30.65
N SER A 690 3.00 13.63 29.45
CA SER A 690 3.30 12.27 28.96
C SER A 690 4.81 11.98 28.99
N GLN A 691 5.66 12.96 28.74
CA GLN A 691 7.11 12.83 28.78
C GLN A 691 7.65 12.62 30.20
N ASP A 692 7.14 13.37 31.19
CA ASP A 692 7.56 13.24 32.58
C ASP A 692 7.04 11.93 33.19
N ALA A 693 5.82 11.54 32.85
CA ALA A 693 5.23 10.27 33.23
C ALA A 693 6.03 9.08 32.69
N ARG A 694 6.42 9.13 31.42
CA ARG A 694 7.29 8.14 30.78
C ARG A 694 8.66 8.09 31.47
N ALA A 695 9.30 9.24 31.65
CA ALA A 695 10.61 9.33 32.27
C ALA A 695 10.61 8.77 33.70
N TYR A 696 9.53 9.00 34.48
CA TYR A 696 9.36 8.43 35.81
C TYR A 696 9.24 6.91 35.76
N LEU A 697 8.36 6.36 34.88
CA LEU A 697 8.15 4.91 34.75
C LEU A 697 9.39 4.15 34.30
N GLU A 698 10.15 4.72 33.36
CA GLU A 698 11.35 4.08 32.81
C GLU A 698 12.54 4.11 33.81
N LYS A 699 12.71 5.21 34.59
CA LYS A 699 13.88 5.46 35.44
C LYS A 699 13.69 5.15 36.89
N SER A 700 12.44 5.07 37.36
CA SER A 700 12.16 4.84 38.80
C SER A 700 12.55 3.43 39.22
N GLU A 701 13.29 3.32 40.32
CA GLU A 701 13.61 2.06 41.01
C GLU A 701 12.49 1.62 41.97
N GLU A 702 11.48 2.47 42.20
CA GLU A 702 10.34 2.16 43.03
C GLU A 702 9.44 1.11 42.41
N GLU A 703 8.49 0.63 43.20
CA GLU A 703 7.51 -0.41 42.75
C GLU A 703 6.83 -0.09 41.40
N PRO A 704 6.33 1.13 41.17
CA PRO A 704 5.70 1.43 39.87
C PRO A 704 6.64 1.27 38.69
N GLY A 705 7.90 1.74 38.75
CA GLY A 705 8.87 1.60 37.68
C GLY A 705 9.23 0.13 37.42
N ARG A 706 9.35 -0.68 38.47
CA ARG A 706 9.59 -2.13 38.34
C ARG A 706 8.43 -2.82 37.65
N LEU A 707 7.19 -2.58 38.12
CA LEU A 707 5.97 -3.17 37.52
C LEU A 707 5.79 -2.76 36.09
N TYR A 708 6.10 -1.52 35.73
CA TYR A 708 6.05 -1.03 34.35
C TYR A 708 7.06 -1.77 33.46
N ARG A 709 8.32 -1.89 33.87
CA ARG A 709 9.34 -2.63 33.10
C ARG A 709 8.97 -4.11 32.95
N GLU A 710 8.39 -4.74 33.97
CA GLU A 710 7.88 -6.12 33.87
C GLU A 710 6.69 -6.23 32.90
N LEU A 711 5.79 -5.24 32.89
CA LEU A 711 4.66 -5.16 31.96
C LEU A 711 5.17 -5.03 30.52
N ILE A 712 6.08 -4.10 30.23
CA ILE A 712 6.66 -3.92 28.90
C ILE A 712 7.43 -5.17 28.45
N LYS A 713 8.22 -5.79 29.32
CA LYS A 713 8.94 -7.03 29.00
C LYS A 713 8.01 -8.18 28.63
N SER A 714 6.85 -8.31 29.29
CA SER A 714 5.92 -9.41 29.03
C SER A 714 4.89 -9.08 27.93
N HIS A 715 4.45 -7.83 27.83
CA HIS A 715 3.33 -7.40 26.98
C HIS A 715 3.66 -6.20 26.08
N GLY A 716 4.90 -5.72 26.02
CA GLY A 716 5.30 -4.59 25.18
C GLY A 716 5.05 -4.79 23.69
N HIS A 717 4.99 -6.05 23.24
CA HIS A 717 4.65 -6.43 21.87
C HIS A 717 3.16 -6.25 21.50
N ARG A 718 2.30 -5.93 22.47
CA ARG A 718 0.85 -5.75 22.27
C ARG A 718 0.52 -4.40 21.66
N SER A 719 -0.56 -4.36 20.90
CA SER A 719 -1.13 -3.15 20.31
C SER A 719 -2.55 -3.40 19.80
N ILE A 720 -3.18 -2.35 19.28
CA ILE A 720 -4.36 -2.47 18.42
C ILE A 720 -3.90 -3.00 17.08
N LYS A 721 -4.71 -3.87 16.42
CA LYS A 721 -4.36 -4.41 15.08
C LYS A 721 -3.02 -5.18 15.12
N GLU A 722 -2.90 -6.06 16.09
CA GLU A 722 -1.67 -6.77 16.47
C GLU A 722 -0.99 -7.51 15.31
N PHE A 723 -1.75 -7.94 14.28
CA PHE A 723 -1.23 -8.74 13.17
C PHE A 723 -0.68 -7.91 12.01
N ASP A 724 -0.79 -6.58 12.04
CA ASP A 724 -0.15 -5.72 11.04
C ASP A 724 1.23 -5.26 11.53
N VAL A 725 2.27 -5.50 10.73
CA VAL A 725 3.65 -5.10 11.06
C VAL A 725 3.85 -3.59 11.11
N LEU A 726 3.00 -2.81 10.46
CA LEU A 726 3.02 -1.34 10.51
C LEU A 726 2.70 -0.80 11.90
N THR A 727 1.84 -1.49 12.65
CA THR A 727 1.28 -0.98 13.90
C THR A 727 2.36 -0.73 14.96
N LEU A 728 2.27 0.39 15.67
CA LEU A 728 3.10 0.69 16.83
C LEU A 728 2.62 -0.10 18.05
N THR A 729 3.55 -0.73 18.75
CA THR A 729 3.29 -1.48 19.97
C THR A 729 3.63 -0.65 21.20
N TRP A 730 3.21 -1.07 22.37
CA TRP A 730 3.51 -0.37 23.62
C TRP A 730 5.02 -0.21 23.90
N GLU A 731 5.84 -1.13 23.39
CA GLU A 731 7.31 -1.01 23.46
C GLU A 731 7.84 0.10 22.53
N LEU A 732 7.23 0.26 21.34
CA LEU A 732 7.65 1.24 20.35
C LEU A 732 7.06 2.62 20.59
N ASP A 733 5.81 2.66 21.02
CA ASP A 733 5.08 3.87 21.40
C ASP A 733 4.29 3.62 22.70
N PRO A 734 4.87 3.94 23.86
CA PRO A 734 4.22 3.74 25.13
C PRO A 734 3.17 4.82 25.48
N GLU A 735 3.01 5.87 24.67
CA GLU A 735 2.13 7.00 25.01
C GLU A 735 0.66 6.60 25.25
N PRO A 736 0.02 5.73 24.45
CA PRO A 736 -1.33 5.24 24.74
C PRO A 736 -1.41 4.50 26.08
N LEU A 737 -0.40 3.69 26.40
CA LEU A 737 -0.34 2.97 27.68
C LEU A 737 -0.17 3.92 28.86
N ILE A 738 0.69 4.94 28.72
CA ILE A 738 0.91 5.96 29.76
C ILE A 738 -0.38 6.71 30.05
N LYS A 739 -1.12 7.11 29.03
CA LYS A 739 -2.42 7.78 29.17
C LYS A 739 -3.42 6.90 29.94
N ILE A 740 -3.49 5.62 29.63
CA ILE A 740 -4.30 4.65 30.34
C ILE A 740 -3.90 4.58 31.82
N LEU A 741 -2.60 4.57 32.12
CA LEU A 741 -2.10 4.55 33.50
C LEU A 741 -2.38 5.85 34.26
N GLN A 742 -2.32 7.01 33.55
CA GLN A 742 -2.68 8.30 34.12
C GLN A 742 -4.16 8.35 34.50
N ASP A 743 -5.04 7.88 33.60
CA ASP A 743 -6.48 7.77 33.90
C ASP A 743 -6.75 6.81 35.05
N GLY A 744 -6.09 5.65 35.06
CA GLY A 744 -6.23 4.65 36.14
C GLY A 744 -5.68 5.12 37.50
N ALA A 745 -4.59 5.92 37.48
CA ALA A 745 -4.04 6.47 38.72
C ALA A 745 -4.90 7.60 39.32
N SER A 746 -5.64 8.34 38.48
CA SER A 746 -6.47 9.47 38.92
C SER A 746 -7.82 9.07 39.50
N ARG A 747 -8.21 7.80 39.37
CA ARG A 747 -9.55 7.31 39.81
C ARG A 747 -9.47 6.45 41.07
N GLU A 748 -10.46 6.58 41.96
CA GLU A 748 -10.62 5.70 43.13
C GLU A 748 -11.08 4.30 42.71
N GLU A 749 -10.61 3.29 43.39
CA GLU A 749 -10.97 1.90 43.11
C GLU A 749 -12.45 1.66 43.43
N THR A 750 -13.26 1.52 42.41
CA THR A 750 -14.61 0.99 42.59
C THR A 750 -14.50 -0.52 42.88
N THR A 751 -14.81 -0.90 44.09
CA THR A 751 -14.94 -2.32 44.47
C THR A 751 -16.05 -2.95 43.64
N THR A 752 -15.69 -3.71 42.60
CA THR A 752 -16.62 -4.59 41.88
C THR A 752 -17.18 -5.59 42.90
N LYS A 753 -18.48 -5.48 43.18
CA LYS A 753 -19.19 -6.48 44.01
C LYS A 753 -19.03 -7.83 43.29
N GLU A 754 -18.44 -8.82 43.98
CA GLU A 754 -18.48 -10.19 43.49
C GLU A 754 -19.95 -10.60 43.30
N SER A 755 -20.36 -10.76 42.09
CA SER A 755 -21.68 -11.30 41.76
C SER A 755 -21.72 -12.77 42.19
N ALA A 756 -22.72 -13.14 42.91
CA ALA A 756 -22.99 -14.53 43.30
C ALA A 756 -23.03 -15.43 42.03
N PRO A 757 -22.60 -16.70 42.11
CA PRO A 757 -22.64 -17.61 40.96
C PRO A 757 -24.09 -17.72 40.43
N ALA A 758 -24.30 -17.23 39.22
CA ALA A 758 -25.64 -17.25 38.61
C ALA A 758 -26.05 -18.69 38.29
N GLU A 759 -27.23 -19.06 38.71
CA GLU A 759 -27.83 -20.35 38.34
C GLU A 759 -28.12 -20.40 36.85
N LEU A 760 -28.02 -21.61 36.26
CA LEU A 760 -28.35 -21.81 34.87
C LEU A 760 -29.84 -21.67 34.61
N ILE A 761 -30.23 -21.02 33.56
CA ILE A 761 -31.64 -20.82 33.17
C ILE A 761 -32.20 -22.10 32.58
N THR A 762 -31.40 -22.80 31.77
CA THR A 762 -31.83 -24.02 31.10
C THR A 762 -31.87 -25.19 32.06
N PRO A 763 -33.02 -25.87 32.24
CA PRO A 763 -33.13 -27.04 33.09
C PRO A 763 -32.29 -28.21 32.55
N LEU A 764 -31.40 -28.72 33.38
CA LEU A 764 -30.49 -29.78 33.02
C LEU A 764 -30.81 -31.07 33.79
N ASN A 765 -30.88 -32.22 33.08
CA ASN A 765 -30.97 -33.51 33.72
C ASN A 765 -29.62 -33.96 34.32
N PHE A 766 -29.63 -35.01 35.13
CA PHE A 766 -28.45 -35.55 35.81
C PHE A 766 -27.27 -35.83 34.89
N TRP A 767 -27.53 -36.47 33.74
CA TRP A 767 -26.49 -36.87 32.77
C TRP A 767 -25.84 -35.66 32.10
N ARG A 768 -26.62 -34.63 31.76
CA ARG A 768 -26.07 -33.39 31.18
C ARG A 768 -25.22 -32.61 32.21
N ARG A 769 -25.65 -32.56 33.44
CA ARG A 769 -24.87 -31.93 34.52
C ARG A 769 -23.54 -32.66 34.71
N HIS A 770 -23.54 -34.01 34.64
CA HIS A 770 -22.32 -34.79 34.75
C HIS A 770 -21.38 -34.53 33.54
N ALA A 771 -21.92 -34.56 32.32
CA ALA A 771 -21.15 -34.22 31.09
C ALA A 771 -20.52 -32.81 31.18
N LEU A 772 -21.25 -31.79 31.60
CA LEU A 772 -20.72 -30.43 31.78
C LEU A 772 -19.61 -30.35 32.79
N ARG A 773 -19.65 -31.13 33.89
CA ARG A 773 -18.54 -31.17 34.87
C ARG A 773 -17.23 -31.61 34.25
N ILE A 774 -17.26 -32.43 33.17
CA ILE A 774 -16.09 -32.91 32.42
C ILE A 774 -15.71 -31.92 31.32
N LEU A 775 -16.72 -31.43 30.59
CA LEU A 775 -16.51 -30.61 29.40
C LEU A 775 -16.05 -29.18 29.72
N VAL A 776 -16.65 -28.53 30.73
CA VAL A 776 -16.33 -27.11 31.02
C VAL A 776 -14.86 -26.89 31.40
N PRO A 777 -14.20 -27.68 32.26
CA PRO A 777 -12.77 -27.51 32.51
C PRO A 777 -11.90 -27.70 31.23
N GLN A 778 -12.28 -28.63 30.35
CA GLN A 778 -11.55 -28.84 29.08
C GLN A 778 -11.75 -27.68 28.11
N THR A 779 -12.97 -27.12 28.07
CA THR A 779 -13.28 -25.95 27.26
C THR A 779 -12.49 -24.73 27.75
N LYS A 780 -12.44 -24.48 29.05
CA LYS A 780 -11.64 -23.37 29.62
C LYS A 780 -10.16 -23.48 29.27
N ARG A 781 -9.58 -24.69 29.40
CA ARG A 781 -8.20 -24.94 28.99
C ARG A 781 -7.98 -24.76 27.48
N ALA A 782 -8.95 -25.16 26.67
CA ALA A 782 -8.85 -25.00 25.22
C ALA A 782 -8.90 -23.53 24.80
N VAL A 783 -9.73 -22.71 25.46
CA VAL A 783 -9.79 -21.26 25.26
C VAL A 783 -8.45 -20.63 25.69
N ALA A 784 -7.91 -20.96 26.85
CA ALA A 784 -6.62 -20.47 27.33
C ALA A 784 -5.46 -20.81 26.35
N ASN A 785 -5.42 -22.06 25.86
CA ASN A 785 -4.42 -22.48 24.88
C ASN A 785 -4.55 -21.74 23.54
N ARG A 786 -5.77 -21.41 23.10
CA ARG A 786 -6.00 -20.61 21.89
C ARG A 786 -5.44 -19.19 22.05
N GLU A 787 -5.74 -18.54 23.17
CA GLU A 787 -5.22 -17.20 23.47
C GLU A 787 -3.69 -17.19 23.61
N GLY A 788 -3.11 -18.18 24.29
CA GLY A 788 -1.66 -18.35 24.32
C GLY A 788 -1.05 -18.60 22.94
N GLY A 789 -1.71 -19.40 22.09
CA GLY A 789 -1.30 -19.60 20.71
C GLY A 789 -1.33 -18.31 19.88
N LYS A 790 -2.38 -17.49 20.04
CA LYS A 790 -2.48 -16.15 19.42
C LYS A 790 -1.33 -15.26 19.88
N ALA A 791 -1.02 -15.22 21.17
CA ALA A 791 0.06 -14.41 21.71
C ALA A 791 1.44 -14.78 21.12
N LEU A 792 1.71 -16.08 20.87
CA LEU A 792 2.93 -16.51 20.21
C LEU A 792 3.02 -16.00 18.77
N VAL A 793 1.91 -15.97 18.01
CA VAL A 793 1.87 -15.37 16.67
C VAL A 793 2.18 -13.89 16.74
N VAL A 794 1.55 -13.14 17.65
CA VAL A 794 1.80 -11.70 17.83
C VAL A 794 3.26 -11.42 18.16
N ARG A 795 3.88 -12.22 19.04
CA ARG A 795 5.32 -12.12 19.34
C ARG A 795 6.18 -12.36 18.12
N SER A 796 5.83 -13.35 17.27
CA SER A 796 6.55 -13.60 16.00
C SER A 796 6.47 -12.41 15.06
N ILE A 797 5.28 -11.83 14.90
CA ILE A 797 5.05 -10.65 14.07
C ILE A 797 5.85 -9.46 14.61
N HIS A 798 5.95 -9.33 15.93
CA HIS A 798 6.70 -8.24 16.57
C HIS A 798 8.21 -8.31 16.24
N VAL A 799 8.80 -9.50 16.15
CA VAL A 799 10.19 -9.66 15.70
C VAL A 799 10.38 -9.10 14.29
N PHE A 800 9.47 -9.41 13.36
CA PHE A 800 9.50 -8.80 12.02
C PHE A 800 9.26 -7.29 12.05
N ARG A 801 8.33 -6.83 12.89
CA ARG A 801 8.04 -5.40 13.05
C ARG A 801 9.30 -4.61 13.44
N LEU A 802 10.06 -5.09 14.42
CA LEU A 802 11.32 -4.47 14.83
C LEU A 802 12.37 -4.48 13.72
N ALA A 803 12.53 -5.61 13.04
CA ALA A 803 13.48 -5.77 11.94
C ALA A 803 13.14 -4.85 10.75
N LEU A 804 11.88 -4.79 10.33
CA LEU A 804 11.42 -3.94 9.22
C LEU A 804 11.55 -2.45 9.54
N ARG A 805 11.28 -2.04 10.79
CA ARG A 805 11.52 -0.66 11.24
C ARG A 805 13.01 -0.29 11.22
N LYS A 806 13.87 -1.24 11.58
CA LYS A 806 15.31 -1.03 11.50
C LYS A 806 15.75 -0.88 10.03
N LEU A 807 15.22 -1.73 9.13
CA LEU A 807 15.44 -1.62 7.68
C LEU A 807 14.96 -0.27 7.14
N GLY A 808 13.72 0.16 7.50
CA GLY A 808 13.19 1.45 7.05
C GLY A 808 14.05 2.63 7.46
N ARG A 809 14.51 2.67 8.72
CA ARG A 809 15.46 3.70 9.19
C ARG A 809 16.77 3.68 8.41
N LYS A 810 17.30 2.49 8.13
CA LYS A 810 18.52 2.35 7.34
C LYS A 810 18.35 2.80 5.90
N MET A 811 17.20 2.52 5.29
CA MET A 811 16.88 3.01 3.94
C MET A 811 16.77 4.54 3.88
N VAL A 812 16.28 5.19 4.95
CA VAL A 812 16.30 6.66 5.05
C VAL A 812 17.72 7.19 5.23
N GLU A 813 18.55 6.55 6.08
CA GLU A 813 19.96 6.90 6.24
C GLU A 813 20.76 6.82 4.93
N GLU A 814 20.46 5.82 4.10
CA GLU A 814 21.06 5.63 2.77
C GLU A 814 20.38 6.50 1.68
N GLY A 815 19.41 7.33 2.03
CA GLY A 815 18.68 8.18 1.09
C GLY A 815 17.86 7.43 0.04
N ARG A 816 17.34 6.25 0.37
CA ARG A 816 16.50 5.41 -0.52
C ARG A 816 15.02 5.64 -0.32
N LEU A 817 14.62 6.06 0.87
CA LEU A 817 13.26 6.43 1.22
C LEU A 817 13.27 7.75 1.99
N PRO A 818 12.27 8.62 1.80
CA PRO A 818 12.17 9.87 2.56
C PRO A 818 11.62 9.68 3.98
N ASP A 819 10.90 8.57 4.23
CA ASP A 819 10.28 8.26 5.51
C ASP A 819 10.41 6.76 5.82
N PRO A 820 10.78 6.37 7.06
CA PRO A 820 11.00 4.98 7.41
C PRO A 820 9.73 4.11 7.36
N ASP A 821 8.55 4.68 7.54
CA ASP A 821 7.30 3.93 7.55
C ASP A 821 6.82 3.55 6.12
N LEU A 822 7.40 4.16 5.09
CA LEU A 822 7.14 3.79 3.71
C LEU A 822 7.60 2.36 3.36
N VAL A 823 8.53 1.79 4.11
CA VAL A 823 8.94 0.39 3.94
C VAL A 823 7.76 -0.57 4.03
N PHE A 824 6.78 -0.28 4.91
CA PHE A 824 5.59 -1.11 5.11
C PHE A 824 4.58 -1.04 3.97
N GLN A 825 4.70 -0.05 3.10
CA GLN A 825 3.81 0.17 1.96
C GLN A 825 4.29 -0.50 0.67
N LEU A 826 5.42 -1.18 0.71
CA LEU A 826 5.98 -1.96 -0.39
C LEU A 826 5.86 -3.46 -0.10
N GLU A 827 5.83 -4.29 -1.14
CA GLU A 827 5.97 -5.74 -1.04
C GLU A 827 7.46 -6.11 -1.01
N MET A 828 7.80 -7.33 -0.60
CA MET A 828 9.21 -7.77 -0.52
C MET A 828 9.92 -7.69 -1.88
N ASP A 829 9.24 -8.05 -2.97
CA ASP A 829 9.81 -7.93 -4.32
C ASP A 829 10.01 -6.46 -4.74
N GLU A 830 9.08 -5.58 -4.38
CA GLU A 830 9.21 -4.14 -4.63
C GLU A 830 10.37 -3.54 -3.83
N LEU A 831 10.57 -3.98 -2.57
CA LEU A 831 11.73 -3.59 -1.77
C LEU A 831 13.05 -4.05 -2.41
N HIS A 832 13.09 -5.29 -2.89
CA HIS A 832 14.26 -5.81 -3.59
C HIS A 832 14.63 -4.97 -4.82
N ARG A 833 13.63 -4.67 -5.64
CA ARG A 833 13.83 -3.81 -6.82
C ARG A 833 14.27 -2.41 -6.42
N LEU A 834 13.64 -1.80 -5.41
CA LEU A 834 14.03 -0.47 -4.92
C LEU A 834 15.47 -0.43 -4.40
N LEU A 835 15.90 -1.46 -3.67
CA LEU A 835 17.28 -1.57 -3.19
C LEU A 835 18.30 -1.71 -4.32
N LYS A 836 17.94 -2.39 -5.42
CA LYS A 836 18.81 -2.53 -6.59
C LYS A 836 18.82 -1.32 -7.52
N THR A 837 17.66 -0.75 -7.78
CA THR A 837 17.48 0.23 -8.88
C THR A 837 17.27 1.66 -8.41
N ARG A 838 16.98 1.89 -7.13
CA ARG A 838 16.52 3.19 -6.59
C ARG A 838 15.30 3.75 -7.35
N SER A 839 14.44 2.87 -7.90
CA SER A 839 13.29 3.25 -8.72
C SER A 839 12.41 4.32 -8.03
N PRO A 840 12.31 5.53 -8.58
CA PRO A 840 11.45 6.58 -8.03
C PRO A 840 9.97 6.23 -8.14
N ALA A 841 9.59 5.41 -9.12
CA ALA A 841 8.21 4.92 -9.25
C ALA A 841 7.79 4.08 -8.04
N LEU A 842 8.70 3.29 -7.46
CA LEU A 842 8.43 2.51 -6.25
C LEU A 842 8.33 3.40 -5.01
N VAL A 843 9.15 4.43 -4.91
CA VAL A 843 9.07 5.42 -3.83
C VAL A 843 7.72 6.16 -3.89
N LEU A 844 7.34 6.66 -5.08
CA LEU A 844 6.05 7.32 -5.29
C LEU A 844 4.87 6.38 -4.99
N ARG A 845 4.96 5.10 -5.37
CA ARG A 845 3.96 4.08 -5.03
C ARG A 845 3.82 3.91 -3.53
N ALA A 846 4.93 3.84 -2.80
CA ALA A 846 4.91 3.75 -1.34
C ALA A 846 4.26 4.99 -0.70
N ILE A 847 4.63 6.19 -1.15
CA ILE A 847 4.05 7.45 -0.69
C ILE A 847 2.53 7.49 -0.94
N ARG A 848 2.09 7.10 -2.14
CA ARG A 848 0.66 7.09 -2.48
C ARG A 848 -0.10 6.04 -1.66
N ARG A 849 0.45 4.83 -1.52
CA ARG A 849 -0.13 3.79 -0.67
C ARG A 849 -0.22 4.24 0.80
N HIS A 850 0.78 4.98 1.28
CA HIS A 850 0.77 5.55 2.62
C HIS A 850 -0.33 6.61 2.78
N ARG A 851 -0.45 7.52 1.80
CA ARG A 851 -1.46 8.59 1.79
C ARG A 851 -2.89 8.05 1.82
N ILE A 852 -3.20 7.00 1.05
CA ILE A 852 -4.56 6.44 0.98
C ILE A 852 -4.87 5.47 2.13
N HIS A 853 -3.86 4.91 2.81
CA HIS A 853 -4.04 3.91 3.85
C HIS A 853 -5.04 4.31 4.96
N PRO A 854 -5.03 5.55 5.50
CA PRO A 854 -6.02 5.98 6.49
C PRO A 854 -7.46 5.97 5.95
N THR A 855 -7.67 6.25 4.66
CA THR A 855 -8.98 6.20 4.01
C THR A 855 -9.47 4.76 3.89
N LEU A 856 -8.61 3.84 3.43
CA LEU A 856 -8.91 2.43 3.33
C LEU A 856 -9.21 1.80 4.69
N ASN A 857 -8.51 2.26 5.73
CA ASN A 857 -8.69 1.79 7.11
C ASN A 857 -10.08 2.17 7.68
N ARG A 858 -10.76 3.16 7.10
CA ARG A 858 -12.12 3.60 7.48
C ARG A 858 -13.23 2.88 6.72
N LEU A 859 -12.90 2.09 5.71
CA LEU A 859 -13.88 1.33 4.97
C LEU A 859 -14.53 0.29 5.87
N ARG A 860 -15.83 0.13 5.73
CA ARG A 860 -16.61 -0.89 6.44
C ARG A 860 -17.15 -1.87 5.43
N PHE A 861 -17.11 -3.13 5.79
CA PHE A 861 -17.66 -4.20 4.99
C PHE A 861 -18.68 -4.99 5.83
N PRO A 862 -19.69 -5.59 5.19
CA PRO A 862 -20.59 -6.50 5.91
C PRO A 862 -19.80 -7.66 6.53
N ASP A 863 -20.32 -8.22 7.60
CA ASP A 863 -19.69 -9.35 8.28
C ASP A 863 -19.66 -10.61 7.44
N ILE A 864 -20.66 -10.77 6.57
CA ILE A 864 -20.74 -11.86 5.60
C ILE A 864 -21.14 -11.29 4.26
N VAL A 865 -20.40 -11.71 3.25
CA VAL A 865 -20.60 -11.28 1.87
C VAL A 865 -20.60 -12.49 0.96
N ARG A 866 -21.49 -12.50 -0.04
CA ARG A 866 -21.41 -13.41 -1.18
C ARG A 866 -20.75 -12.67 -2.35
N GLY A 867 -19.74 -13.27 -2.94
CA GLY A 867 -19.01 -12.67 -4.05
C GLY A 867 -18.08 -11.55 -3.62
N ILE A 868 -17.92 -10.52 -4.45
CA ILE A 868 -17.00 -9.41 -4.22
C ILE A 868 -17.48 -8.55 -3.03
N PRO A 869 -16.69 -8.42 -1.97
CA PRO A 869 -17.01 -7.52 -0.87
C PRO A 869 -17.09 -6.07 -1.35
N ARG A 870 -18.16 -5.38 -0.99
CA ARG A 870 -18.31 -3.94 -1.28
C ARG A 870 -18.42 -3.18 0.02
N PRO A 871 -17.76 -2.01 0.12
CA PRO A 871 -17.89 -1.15 1.29
C PRO A 871 -19.34 -0.73 1.49
N VAL A 872 -19.80 -0.74 2.74
CA VAL A 872 -21.14 -0.24 3.10
C VAL A 872 -21.07 1.28 3.22
N ALA A 873 -22.02 1.97 2.59
CA ALA A 873 -22.15 3.41 2.74
C ALA A 873 -22.49 3.77 4.21
N ARG A 874 -21.82 4.78 4.76
CA ARG A 874 -22.18 5.31 6.08
C ARG A 874 -23.58 5.87 6.04
N VAL A 875 -24.44 5.40 6.93
CA VAL A 875 -25.71 6.05 7.21
C VAL A 875 -25.44 7.15 8.25
N ASP A 876 -25.14 8.35 7.80
CA ASP A 876 -25.01 9.51 8.67
C ASP A 876 -26.40 9.92 9.20
N ARG A 877 -26.87 9.27 10.25
CA ARG A 877 -28.11 9.67 10.95
C ARG A 877 -27.99 11.02 11.67
N ALA A 878 -26.79 11.49 11.95
CA ALA A 878 -26.58 12.80 12.55
C ALA A 878 -27.10 13.99 11.71
N LYS A 879 -27.38 13.78 10.41
CA LYS A 879 -27.93 14.81 9.51
C LYS A 879 -29.46 14.76 9.36
N ASN A 880 -30.10 13.66 9.75
CA ASN A 880 -31.55 13.51 9.67
C ASN A 880 -32.11 13.47 11.09
N GLY A 881 -32.45 14.61 11.63
CA GLY A 881 -32.95 14.88 12.97
C GLY A 881 -33.67 13.71 13.66
N SER A 882 -33.50 13.63 14.97
CA SER A 882 -34.05 12.70 15.95
C SER A 882 -35.20 11.81 15.46
N VAL A 883 -34.91 10.52 15.24
CA VAL A 883 -35.98 9.52 15.13
C VAL A 883 -36.50 9.25 16.54
N VAL A 884 -37.56 9.89 16.92
CA VAL A 884 -38.40 9.54 18.09
C VAL A 884 -39.10 8.21 17.79
N GLY A 885 -38.43 7.10 18.15
CA GLY A 885 -39.02 5.76 18.06
C GLY A 885 -38.28 4.80 18.98
N ASP A 886 -39.01 3.86 19.62
CA ASP A 886 -38.40 2.79 20.42
C ASP A 886 -37.48 1.95 19.51
N VAL A 887 -36.18 2.15 19.63
CA VAL A 887 -35.20 1.36 18.90
C VAL A 887 -34.87 0.13 19.74
N SER A 888 -35.08 -1.05 19.20
CA SER A 888 -34.63 -2.30 19.81
C SER A 888 -33.94 -3.16 18.76
N VAL A 889 -32.71 -3.52 19.03
CA VAL A 889 -31.87 -4.35 18.13
C VAL A 889 -31.40 -5.59 18.87
N LYS A 890 -31.08 -6.63 18.09
CA LYS A 890 -30.67 -7.92 18.64
C LYS A 890 -29.21 -8.22 18.34
N GLY A 891 -28.60 -9.01 19.21
CA GLY A 891 -27.28 -9.57 19.01
C GLY A 891 -27.08 -10.83 19.82
N THR A 892 -25.89 -11.39 19.78
CA THR A 892 -25.52 -12.60 20.52
C THR A 892 -25.10 -12.27 21.95
N PRO A 893 -25.80 -12.76 22.99
CA PRO A 893 -25.39 -12.55 24.38
C PRO A 893 -24.14 -13.39 24.69
N VAL A 894 -23.07 -12.73 25.17
CA VAL A 894 -21.79 -13.37 25.46
C VAL A 894 -21.35 -13.22 26.91
N SER A 895 -21.97 -12.34 27.68
CA SER A 895 -21.83 -12.22 29.11
C SER A 895 -23.15 -11.71 29.67
N ARG A 896 -23.71 -12.48 30.60
CA ARG A 896 -25.07 -12.32 31.13
C ARG A 896 -25.21 -11.09 32.00
N GLY A 897 -26.39 -10.49 31.96
CA GLY A 897 -26.81 -9.39 32.85
C GLY A 897 -27.79 -8.47 32.14
N CYS A 898 -28.42 -7.59 32.96
CA CYS A 898 -29.33 -6.57 32.47
C CYS A 898 -28.98 -5.25 33.15
N VAL A 899 -28.78 -4.20 32.37
CA VAL A 899 -28.39 -2.89 32.90
C VAL A 899 -29.00 -1.77 32.05
N THR A 900 -29.44 -0.71 32.73
CA THR A 900 -29.86 0.54 32.12
C THR A 900 -28.83 1.61 32.44
N ALA A 901 -28.21 2.19 31.45
CA ALA A 901 -27.18 3.19 31.65
C ALA A 901 -26.96 4.05 30.37
N PRO A 902 -26.23 5.16 30.47
CA PRO A 902 -25.92 5.96 29.28
C PRO A 902 -25.08 5.16 28.28
N ALA A 903 -25.41 5.32 26.99
CA ALA A 903 -24.61 4.82 25.90
C ALA A 903 -23.39 5.71 25.67
N ARG A 904 -22.21 5.10 25.44
CA ARG A 904 -21.00 5.79 25.02
C ARG A 904 -20.54 5.17 23.70
N VAL A 905 -20.81 5.88 22.60
CA VAL A 905 -20.40 5.42 21.28
C VAL A 905 -18.96 5.83 21.02
N VAL A 906 -18.06 4.86 20.99
CA VAL A 906 -16.62 5.09 20.80
C VAL A 906 -16.16 4.22 19.64
N LYS A 907 -15.85 4.86 18.50
CA LYS A 907 -15.49 4.17 17.24
C LYS A 907 -14.01 3.78 17.19
N THR A 908 -13.15 4.51 17.90
CA THR A 908 -11.70 4.28 17.94
C THR A 908 -11.18 4.43 19.37
N LEU A 909 -10.11 3.75 19.72
CA LEU A 909 -9.51 3.81 21.04
C LEU A 909 -9.00 5.21 21.42
N ASP A 910 -8.60 6.01 20.43
CA ASP A 910 -8.16 7.41 20.64
C ASP A 910 -9.26 8.26 21.30
N ALA A 911 -10.52 7.91 21.05
CA ALA A 911 -11.67 8.57 21.64
C ALA A 911 -12.12 7.93 22.98
N ALA A 912 -11.45 6.88 23.45
CA ALA A 912 -11.84 6.15 24.66
C ALA A 912 -11.70 6.97 25.96
N GLY A 913 -10.92 8.06 25.93
CA GLY A 913 -10.85 9.03 27.03
C GLY A 913 -12.19 9.71 27.35
N SER A 914 -13.19 9.62 26.46
CA SER A 914 -14.56 10.11 26.69
C SER A 914 -15.43 9.16 27.51
N ILE A 915 -14.96 7.95 27.81
CA ILE A 915 -15.70 6.94 28.60
C ILE A 915 -15.79 7.39 30.05
N GLU A 916 -17.00 7.40 30.60
CA GLU A 916 -17.29 7.71 31.98
C GLU A 916 -17.67 6.45 32.77
N PRO A 917 -17.40 6.43 34.10
CA PRO A 917 -17.79 5.31 34.93
C PRO A 917 -19.33 5.08 34.88
N GLY A 918 -19.71 3.86 34.60
CA GLY A 918 -21.10 3.48 34.50
C GLY A 918 -21.68 3.55 33.07
N ASP A 919 -20.90 3.91 32.07
CA ASP A 919 -21.34 3.91 30.69
C ASP A 919 -21.52 2.49 30.11
N ILE A 920 -22.42 2.34 29.15
CA ILE A 920 -22.46 1.18 28.24
C ILE A 920 -21.65 1.53 27.00
N LEU A 921 -20.54 0.86 26.81
CA LEU A 921 -19.70 1.03 25.62
C LEU A 921 -20.37 0.47 24.39
N ILE A 922 -20.47 1.27 23.34
CA ILE A 922 -20.91 0.85 22.01
C ILE A 922 -19.75 1.09 21.04
N THR A 923 -19.23 0.02 20.46
CA THR A 923 -18.07 0.09 19.57
C THR A 923 -18.13 -0.94 18.46
N ASN A 924 -17.30 -0.77 17.42
CA ASN A 924 -17.24 -1.72 16.32
C ASN A 924 -16.71 -3.09 16.78
N ALA A 925 -15.55 -3.11 17.43
CA ALA A 925 -14.95 -4.31 18.00
C ALA A 925 -14.06 -3.91 19.19
N THR A 926 -13.78 -4.86 20.06
CA THR A 926 -12.83 -4.66 21.17
C THR A 926 -11.63 -5.57 21.02
N ASP A 927 -10.46 -5.02 21.29
CA ASP A 927 -9.19 -5.73 21.36
C ASP A 927 -8.51 -5.48 22.73
N ILE A 928 -7.25 -5.92 22.86
CA ILE A 928 -6.53 -5.81 24.12
C ILE A 928 -6.32 -4.35 24.58
N GLY A 929 -6.31 -3.39 23.69
CA GLY A 929 -6.20 -1.97 23.99
C GLY A 929 -7.38 -1.43 24.81
N TRP A 930 -8.54 -2.06 24.71
CA TRP A 930 -9.74 -1.68 25.46
C TRP A 930 -9.75 -2.21 26.91
N SER A 931 -8.91 -3.20 27.20
CA SER A 931 -8.91 -3.88 28.51
C SER A 931 -8.87 -2.95 29.71
N PRO A 932 -8.16 -1.82 29.70
CA PRO A 932 -8.12 -0.89 30.82
C PRO A 932 -9.42 -0.15 31.10
N TYR A 933 -10.29 -0.04 30.08
CA TYR A 933 -11.58 0.68 30.21
C TYR A 933 -12.71 -0.23 30.73
N PHE A 934 -12.58 -1.55 30.60
CA PHE A 934 -13.62 -2.48 31.03
C PHE A 934 -14.06 -2.31 32.49
N PRO A 935 -13.16 -2.05 33.46
CA PRO A 935 -13.57 -1.83 34.86
C PRO A 935 -14.48 -0.61 35.07
N LEU A 936 -14.54 0.30 34.12
CA LEU A 936 -15.36 1.52 34.19
C LEU A 936 -16.78 1.29 33.66
N LEU A 937 -16.99 0.27 32.84
CA LEU A 937 -18.20 0.07 32.09
C LEU A 937 -19.31 -0.58 32.92
N ALA A 938 -20.54 -0.21 32.61
CA ALA A 938 -21.74 -0.92 33.08
C ALA A 938 -22.11 -2.09 32.15
N GLY A 939 -21.74 -1.99 30.85
CA GLY A 939 -22.00 -3.02 29.86
C GLY A 939 -21.30 -2.75 28.53
N ILE A 940 -21.38 -3.70 27.61
CA ILE A 940 -20.67 -3.64 26.33
C ILE A 940 -21.56 -4.11 25.20
N VAL A 941 -21.56 -3.35 24.08
CA VAL A 941 -22.21 -3.70 22.82
C VAL A 941 -21.18 -3.58 21.70
N THR A 942 -20.99 -4.63 20.91
CA THR A 942 -20.09 -4.58 19.75
C THR A 942 -20.78 -4.99 18.46
N GLU A 943 -20.39 -4.36 17.36
CA GLU A 943 -20.88 -4.72 16.02
C GLU A 943 -20.26 -6.04 15.53
N ILE A 944 -18.97 -6.21 15.79
CA ILE A 944 -18.21 -7.40 15.41
C ILE A 944 -17.81 -8.16 16.67
N GLY A 945 -17.90 -9.47 16.63
CA GLY A 945 -17.49 -10.33 17.71
C GLY A 945 -18.34 -11.58 17.80
N GLY A 946 -17.94 -12.47 18.71
CA GLY A 946 -18.66 -13.72 18.99
C GLY A 946 -18.36 -14.21 20.39
N LEU A 947 -18.86 -15.39 20.74
CA LEU A 947 -18.67 -15.99 22.08
C LEU A 947 -17.20 -16.11 22.49
N LEU A 948 -16.34 -16.25 21.50
CA LEU A 948 -14.90 -16.46 21.65
C LEU A 948 -14.07 -15.19 21.43
N SER A 949 -14.71 -14.05 21.16
CA SER A 949 -14.05 -12.77 20.94
C SER A 949 -13.30 -12.30 22.19
N HIS A 950 -12.27 -11.46 21.99
CA HIS A 950 -11.50 -10.89 23.10
C HIS A 950 -12.42 -10.15 24.08
N GLY A 951 -13.27 -9.27 23.57
CA GLY A 951 -14.24 -8.54 24.40
C GLY A 951 -15.20 -9.44 25.17
N ALA A 952 -15.66 -10.53 24.55
CA ALA A 952 -16.52 -11.51 25.23
C ALA A 952 -15.80 -12.23 26.36
N VAL A 953 -14.55 -12.60 26.17
CA VAL A 953 -13.73 -13.24 27.22
C VAL A 953 -13.53 -12.27 28.38
N ILE A 954 -13.11 -11.05 28.13
CA ILE A 954 -12.85 -10.05 29.18
C ILE A 954 -14.15 -9.60 29.86
N ALA A 955 -15.24 -9.37 29.10
CA ALA A 955 -16.54 -9.02 29.70
C ALA A 955 -17.00 -10.08 30.73
N ARG A 956 -16.79 -11.38 30.44
CA ARG A 956 -17.07 -12.47 31.37
C ARG A 956 -16.18 -12.47 32.61
N GLU A 957 -14.90 -12.12 32.46
CA GLU A 957 -13.98 -12.01 33.58
C GLU A 957 -14.39 -10.89 34.55
N TYR A 958 -14.87 -9.77 34.03
CA TYR A 958 -15.36 -8.63 34.79
C TYR A 958 -16.84 -8.74 35.21
N GLY A 959 -17.55 -9.76 34.70
CA GLY A 959 -19.00 -9.92 34.96
C GLY A 959 -19.85 -8.82 34.33
N LEU A 960 -19.37 -8.18 33.26
CA LEU A 960 -20.08 -7.12 32.55
C LEU A 960 -21.11 -7.71 31.59
N PRO A 961 -22.37 -7.23 31.60
CA PRO A 961 -23.33 -7.55 30.53
C PRO A 961 -22.75 -7.23 29.17
N CYS A 962 -22.76 -8.19 28.24
CA CYS A 962 -22.18 -7.98 26.92
C CYS A 962 -23.00 -8.67 25.83
N ILE A 963 -23.28 -7.91 24.76
CA ILE A 963 -23.92 -8.38 23.53
C ILE A 963 -22.97 -8.06 22.36
N VAL A 964 -22.75 -9.03 21.48
CA VAL A 964 -21.89 -8.88 20.30
C VAL A 964 -22.68 -9.15 19.01
N GLY A 965 -22.17 -8.67 17.85
CA GLY A 965 -22.83 -8.87 16.58
C GLY A 965 -24.10 -8.02 16.39
N VAL A 966 -24.15 -6.86 17.01
CA VAL A 966 -25.25 -5.90 16.81
C VAL A 966 -24.93 -5.02 15.62
N GLU A 967 -25.49 -5.35 14.48
CA GLU A 967 -25.19 -4.66 13.21
C GLU A 967 -25.50 -3.16 13.30
N ASN A 968 -24.53 -2.33 12.86
CA ASN A 968 -24.60 -0.87 12.83
C ASN A 968 -24.90 -0.21 14.18
N ALA A 969 -24.57 -0.84 15.31
CA ALA A 969 -24.83 -0.29 16.65
C ALA A 969 -24.23 1.11 16.83
N THR A 970 -23.02 1.35 16.30
CA THR A 970 -22.34 2.65 16.40
C THR A 970 -22.99 3.76 15.54
N ASP A 971 -23.89 3.41 14.64
CA ASP A 971 -24.64 4.36 13.81
C ASP A 971 -26.12 4.46 14.27
N ILE A 972 -26.59 3.46 15.03
CA ILE A 972 -27.96 3.42 15.57
C ILE A 972 -28.07 4.25 16.88
N PHE A 973 -27.11 4.08 17.80
CA PHE A 973 -27.11 4.76 19.08
C PHE A 973 -26.21 5.99 19.08
N VAL A 974 -26.55 6.96 19.94
CA VAL A 974 -25.78 8.19 20.11
C VAL A 974 -25.25 8.25 21.54
N SER A 975 -24.06 8.82 21.75
CA SER A 975 -23.51 9.01 23.09
C SER A 975 -24.43 9.90 23.93
N GLY A 976 -24.76 9.44 25.13
CA GLY A 976 -25.71 10.09 26.03
C GLY A 976 -27.13 9.50 26.02
N ASP A 977 -27.49 8.66 25.04
CA ASP A 977 -28.75 7.95 25.05
C ASP A 977 -28.84 7.04 26.27
N THR A 978 -29.94 7.04 26.99
CA THR A 978 -30.20 6.03 28.02
C THR A 978 -30.68 4.75 27.34
N ILE A 979 -29.91 3.66 27.48
CA ILE A 979 -30.21 2.38 26.83
C ILE A 979 -30.39 1.26 27.87
N LEU A 980 -31.28 0.33 27.56
CA LEU A 980 -31.44 -0.94 28.26
C LEU A 980 -30.64 -2.00 27.50
N LEU A 981 -29.62 -2.55 28.13
CA LEU A 981 -28.87 -3.70 27.68
C LEU A 981 -29.33 -4.95 28.39
N ASP A 982 -30.14 -5.80 27.75
CA ASP A 982 -30.52 -7.12 28.26
C ASP A 982 -29.67 -8.21 27.60
N ALA A 983 -28.50 -8.43 28.15
CA ALA A 983 -27.58 -9.47 27.69
C ALA A 983 -28.00 -10.89 28.10
N THR A 984 -29.16 -11.06 28.68
CA THR A 984 -29.79 -12.39 28.90
C THR A 984 -30.67 -12.76 27.72
N ARG A 985 -31.39 -11.79 27.16
CA ARG A 985 -32.26 -11.96 26.00
C ARG A 985 -31.58 -11.60 24.67
N GLY A 986 -30.40 -11.01 24.72
CA GLY A 986 -29.65 -10.56 23.55
C GLY A 986 -30.26 -9.33 22.87
N THR A 987 -30.86 -8.41 23.65
CA THR A 987 -31.49 -7.19 23.13
C THR A 987 -30.88 -5.93 23.72
N VAL A 988 -30.74 -4.89 22.93
CA VAL A 988 -30.38 -3.55 23.36
C VAL A 988 -31.30 -2.52 22.72
N GLY A 989 -31.76 -1.58 23.50
CA GLY A 989 -32.73 -0.60 23.03
C GLY A 989 -32.74 0.69 23.84
N THR A 990 -33.26 1.77 23.25
CA THR A 990 -33.43 3.06 23.93
C THR A 990 -34.57 2.99 24.92
N VAL A 991 -34.37 3.58 26.10
CA VAL A 991 -35.40 3.73 27.14
C VAL A 991 -35.91 5.16 27.09
N LYS A 992 -37.25 5.35 26.96
CA LYS A 992 -37.84 6.68 27.11
C LYS A 992 -37.62 7.13 28.56
N THR A 993 -36.85 8.17 28.72
CA THR A 993 -36.93 8.94 29.95
C THR A 993 -38.19 9.76 29.87
N ASP A 994 -39.21 9.39 30.62
CA ASP A 994 -40.36 10.27 30.89
C ASP A 994 -39.76 11.58 31.41
N ALA A 995 -39.74 12.60 30.55
CA ALA A 995 -39.38 13.94 30.98
C ALA A 995 -40.41 14.39 31.96
N SER A 996 -40.07 14.32 33.26
CA SER A 996 -40.80 14.94 34.33
C SER A 996 -40.65 16.45 34.27
#